data_1c5a34d5f256d3c7b72b6eb7d8a76552
#
_entry.id   1c5a34d5f256d3c7b72b6eb7d8a76552
#
_cell.length_a   1.000
_cell.length_b   1.000
_cell.length_c   1.000
_cell.angle_alpha   90.00
_cell.angle_beta   90.00
_cell.angle_gamma   90.00
#
_symmetry.space_group_name_H-M   'P 1'
#
loop_
_entity.id
_entity.type
_entity.pdbx_description
1 polymer ?
#
loop_
_entity_poly.entity_id
_entity_poly.type
_entity_poly.pdbx_seq_one_letter_code
_entity_poly.pdbx_strand_id
1 'polypeptide(L)'
;MSCMMKRVIKIVFRGFALAILAALLLAVLLWIRHVRIVHAGPRPMACAARPVLPLGKEVDPFIGTGGYPWTCGHNYPGASLPFGMVRLSPDTRAFLSGKRARNTSGYFYADNRLCGFSHTRLSGTGATDGGHFLVVPSPGPVSGKRLAKGVSYRFSHRDEVAFPGYYAVRLPREKIFAELTATERVGIHRYTFPGGTEPHLYIDVSNALGDGRSSEARVHFVPGRKEVEGSVRTFGSFSGRYGGIRVYFAARVDREVSRYGTWDGARLNEGQPAAEGDRIGIGMAFEPVEGPSAIVLKLAISYVSIENARANLEAEAGDRTFEELLAGARGTWEKRLSLIRVEGAGPEQRRIFYTALYRAFQMPTVFNDVNGAYLGFDKQVHQADTFRYFTDLSLWDTFRTLHPLYNIIAPDDQRDMMISLVRMSKEGGWLPRWPSGNGYTGSMLGTPADITIADAWLKGIRGFDVESAYEAMRRTALGPTPRGAAFSGRKGIGSYLKYGYCAADMMDKAVSKTLEYAWADFSIGQLAEALGKEEDALLFRDHAQYYRNTWNPETRYFHPREANGDFADDFKPLLLTYLDLKKKYTDDYVEGSALQWRWAAPFDPRGLISLFGSPEFFVSELNTFFEKSDPVMGKWNPGPYYWHGNEPDIHAAYLFNEAGRPDLTQKWVRWILENKYDTGPRGIDGNDDGATLSSWYIFSALGFYPIAGSDIYQIGAPLFRKAEVTMGEHRLLIEAENHAPGNRYVRGVWLNDTLLHRSWISHAEIARGGVLRFEMAGAPVPRAVPGKE
;
A
#
# COMPACT_ATOMS: atom_id res chain seq x y z
N MET A 1 -46.79 -26.22 45.50
CA MET A 1 -45.36 -26.05 44.97
C MET A 1 -45.30 -25.99 43.46
N SER A 2 -46.06 -26.74 42.67
CA SER A 2 -46.00 -26.78 41.18
C SER A 2 -46.43 -25.48 40.48
N CYS A 3 -47.43 -24.75 40.92
CA CYS A 3 -47.93 -23.54 40.21
C CYS A 3 -47.05 -22.31 40.40
N MET A 4 -46.44 -22.18 41.57
CA MET A 4 -45.51 -21.06 41.85
C MET A 4 -44.18 -21.20 41.09
N MET A 5 -43.67 -22.43 40.96
CA MET A 5 -42.47 -22.75 40.20
C MET A 5 -42.65 -22.50 38.67
N LYS A 6 -43.83 -22.82 38.12
CA LYS A 6 -44.17 -22.52 36.72
C LYS A 6 -44.29 -21.01 36.43
N ARG A 7 -44.76 -20.20 37.42
CA ARG A 7 -44.77 -18.74 37.29
C ARG A 7 -43.36 -18.13 37.33
N VAL A 8 -42.52 -18.60 38.25
CA VAL A 8 -41.12 -18.13 38.35
C VAL A 8 -40.34 -18.46 37.06
N ILE A 9 -40.44 -19.67 36.53
CA ILE A 9 -39.84 -20.11 35.30
C ILE A 9 -40.30 -19.24 34.11
N LYS A 10 -41.59 -18.92 34.01
CA LYS A 10 -42.13 -18.03 32.97
C LYS A 10 -41.58 -16.59 33.09
N ILE A 11 -41.39 -16.06 34.29
CA ILE A 11 -40.87 -14.71 34.54
C ILE A 11 -39.37 -14.68 34.15
N VAL A 12 -38.58 -15.69 34.54
CA VAL A 12 -37.16 -15.80 34.20
C VAL A 12 -36.99 -15.95 32.70
N PHE A 13 -37.82 -16.79 32.04
CA PHE A 13 -37.77 -16.96 30.59
C PHE A 13 -38.14 -15.69 29.82
N ARG A 14 -39.13 -14.92 30.29
CA ARG A 14 -39.48 -13.61 29.70
C ARG A 14 -38.40 -12.58 29.93
N GLY A 15 -37.75 -12.55 31.06
CA GLY A 15 -36.63 -11.67 31.38
C GLY A 15 -35.41 -11.97 30.46
N PHE A 16 -35.13 -13.27 30.27
CA PHE A 16 -34.05 -13.71 29.39
C PHE A 16 -34.35 -13.41 27.90
N ALA A 17 -35.58 -13.63 27.44
CA ALA A 17 -36.00 -13.28 26.06
C ALA A 17 -35.95 -11.75 25.81
N LEU A 18 -36.35 -10.92 26.78
CA LEU A 18 -36.21 -9.47 26.69
C LEU A 18 -34.76 -9.00 26.67
N ALA A 19 -33.88 -9.62 27.43
CA ALA A 19 -32.45 -9.31 27.45
C ALA A 19 -31.78 -9.66 26.10
N ILE A 20 -32.13 -10.81 25.51
CA ILE A 20 -31.68 -11.20 24.17
C ILE A 20 -32.20 -10.21 23.13
N LEU A 21 -33.48 -9.84 23.17
CA LEU A 21 -34.06 -8.88 22.24
C LEU A 21 -33.39 -7.50 22.33
N ALA A 22 -33.10 -7.04 23.54
CA ALA A 22 -32.38 -5.78 23.78
C ALA A 22 -30.94 -5.85 23.26
N ALA A 23 -30.24 -6.97 23.44
CA ALA A 23 -28.90 -7.18 22.93
C ALA A 23 -28.87 -7.21 21.38
N LEU A 24 -29.86 -7.88 20.76
CA LEU A 24 -30.02 -7.90 19.31
C LEU A 24 -30.35 -6.50 18.74
N LEU A 25 -31.23 -5.75 19.38
CA LEU A 25 -31.53 -4.38 19.01
C LEU A 25 -30.30 -3.46 19.11
N LEU A 26 -29.53 -3.60 20.18
CA LEU A 26 -28.29 -2.87 20.36
C LEU A 26 -27.27 -3.23 19.28
N ALA A 27 -27.12 -4.52 18.94
CA ALA A 27 -26.24 -5.00 17.88
C ALA A 27 -26.66 -4.44 16.52
N VAL A 28 -27.97 -4.43 16.21
CA VAL A 28 -28.51 -3.83 14.97
C VAL A 28 -28.28 -2.32 14.92
N LEU A 29 -28.49 -1.61 16.03
CA LEU A 29 -28.21 -0.17 16.10
C LEU A 29 -26.72 0.15 15.92
N LEU A 30 -25.85 -0.65 16.54
CA LEU A 30 -24.39 -0.53 16.36
C LEU A 30 -23.97 -0.84 14.92
N TRP A 31 -24.59 -1.85 14.31
CA TRP A 31 -24.36 -2.20 12.89
C TRP A 31 -24.84 -1.09 11.95
N ILE A 32 -26.07 -0.56 12.11
CA ILE A 32 -26.58 0.56 11.33
C ILE A 32 -25.67 1.79 11.49
N ARG A 33 -25.21 2.06 12.71
CA ARG A 33 -24.26 3.14 12.96
C ARG A 33 -22.94 2.91 12.27
N HIS A 34 -22.41 1.68 12.31
CA HIS A 34 -21.18 1.29 11.64
C HIS A 34 -21.32 1.48 10.12
N VAL A 35 -22.39 0.97 9.52
CA VAL A 35 -22.66 1.12 8.07
C VAL A 35 -22.77 2.60 7.68
N ARG A 36 -23.45 3.43 8.48
CA ARG A 36 -23.56 4.88 8.21
C ARG A 36 -22.20 5.58 8.29
N ILE A 37 -21.35 5.20 9.20
CA ILE A 37 -20.00 5.78 9.32
C ILE A 37 -19.11 5.34 8.17
N VAL A 38 -19.13 4.07 7.79
CA VAL A 38 -18.35 3.51 6.68
C VAL A 38 -18.77 4.08 5.33
N HIS A 39 -20.07 4.39 5.16
CA HIS A 39 -20.61 4.96 3.91
C HIS A 39 -20.72 6.49 3.91
N ALA A 40 -20.47 7.16 5.03
CA ALA A 40 -20.45 8.61 5.07
C ALA A 40 -19.10 9.11 4.55
N GLY A 41 -19.12 9.85 3.45
CA GLY A 41 -17.95 10.59 3.00
C GLY A 41 -17.49 11.61 4.06
N PRO A 42 -16.23 12.02 4.07
CA PRO A 42 -15.72 13.06 4.95
C PRO A 42 -16.50 14.36 4.69
N ARG A 43 -16.85 15.05 5.78
CA ARG A 43 -17.52 16.36 5.67
C ARG A 43 -16.46 17.45 5.82
N PRO A 44 -16.46 18.47 4.95
CA PRO A 44 -15.56 19.59 5.08
C PRO A 44 -15.67 20.20 6.49
N MET A 45 -14.54 20.45 7.12
CA MET A 45 -14.49 21.17 8.37
C MET A 45 -14.84 22.63 8.14
N ALA A 46 -15.77 23.17 8.90
CA ALA A 46 -16.23 24.55 8.77
C ALA A 46 -15.17 25.61 9.18
N CYS A 47 -14.02 25.19 9.73
CA CYS A 47 -12.99 26.08 10.25
C CYS A 47 -11.79 26.17 9.32
N ALA A 48 -11.30 27.42 9.19
CA ALA A 48 -10.05 27.80 8.56
C ALA A 48 -9.81 27.17 7.19
N ALA A 49 -10.41 27.73 6.16
CA ALA A 49 -10.04 27.47 4.78
C ALA A 49 -8.55 27.79 4.58
N ARG A 50 -7.69 26.81 4.77
CA ARG A 50 -6.30 26.90 4.37
C ARG A 50 -6.25 26.91 2.85
N PRO A 51 -5.43 27.76 2.21
CA PRO A 51 -5.28 27.73 0.77
C PRO A 51 -4.84 26.33 0.32
N VAL A 52 -5.61 25.69 -0.57
CA VAL A 52 -5.27 24.41 -1.18
C VAL A 52 -5.01 24.62 -2.65
N LEU A 53 -3.93 24.05 -3.18
CA LEU A 53 -3.57 24.17 -4.58
C LEU A 53 -4.55 23.39 -5.49
N PRO A 54 -4.66 23.74 -6.77
CA PRO A 54 -5.72 23.26 -7.64
C PRO A 54 -5.87 21.73 -7.70
N LEU A 55 -4.78 20.99 -7.87
CA LEU A 55 -4.83 19.53 -7.92
C LEU A 55 -4.95 18.89 -6.53
N GLY A 56 -4.36 19.53 -5.52
CA GLY A 56 -4.52 19.09 -4.13
C GLY A 56 -5.98 19.09 -3.66
N LYS A 57 -6.86 19.92 -4.26
CA LYS A 57 -8.32 19.93 -3.97
C LYS A 57 -9.05 18.71 -4.49
N GLU A 58 -8.53 18.08 -5.53
CA GLU A 58 -9.10 16.87 -6.13
C GLU A 58 -8.80 15.63 -5.28
N VAL A 59 -7.81 15.66 -4.41
CA VAL A 59 -7.41 14.53 -3.56
C VAL A 59 -8.26 14.45 -2.30
N ASP A 60 -8.76 13.25 -2.00
CA ASP A 60 -9.39 12.95 -0.72
C ASP A 60 -8.59 11.88 0.05
N PRO A 61 -7.74 12.27 1.02
CA PRO A 61 -6.94 11.32 1.78
C PRO A 61 -7.73 10.33 2.65
N PHE A 62 -9.05 10.48 2.78
CA PHE A 62 -9.89 9.53 3.52
C PHE A 62 -10.36 8.33 2.68
N ILE A 63 -10.26 8.36 1.36
CA ILE A 63 -10.53 7.20 0.50
C ILE A 63 -9.57 6.06 0.88
N GLY A 64 -10.09 4.85 1.09
CA GLY A 64 -9.31 3.67 1.49
C GLY A 64 -9.00 3.58 2.98
N THR A 65 -9.53 4.48 3.85
CA THR A 65 -9.26 4.46 5.30
C THR A 65 -10.29 3.71 6.14
N GLY A 66 -11.36 3.20 5.52
CA GLY A 66 -12.47 2.50 6.16
C GLY A 66 -12.95 1.30 5.36
N GLY A 67 -13.99 0.63 5.84
CA GLY A 67 -14.51 -0.60 5.27
C GLY A 67 -14.47 -1.74 6.30
N TYR A 68 -14.45 -2.98 5.85
CA TYR A 68 -14.17 -4.10 6.75
C TYR A 68 -12.66 -4.18 7.03
N PRO A 69 -12.25 -4.48 8.29
CA PRO A 69 -10.85 -4.37 8.69
C PRO A 69 -9.82 -5.16 7.86
N TRP A 70 -10.21 -6.26 7.23
CA TRP A 70 -9.30 -7.08 6.42
C TRP A 70 -9.49 -6.91 4.91
N THR A 71 -10.50 -6.16 4.48
CA THR A 71 -10.79 -5.83 3.07
C THR A 71 -10.87 -4.33 2.82
N CYS A 72 -10.27 -3.50 3.67
CA CYS A 72 -10.18 -2.05 3.44
C CYS A 72 -8.85 -1.69 2.79
N GLY A 73 -8.77 -0.49 2.23
CA GLY A 73 -7.56 -0.01 1.55
C GLY A 73 -6.33 0.14 2.43
N HIS A 74 -6.46 0.11 3.76
CA HIS A 74 -5.39 0.31 4.74
C HIS A 74 -4.55 1.58 4.54
N ASN A 75 -5.16 2.62 3.99
CA ASN A 75 -4.58 3.94 3.83
C ASN A 75 -4.76 4.81 5.08
N TYR A 76 -4.08 5.96 5.13
CA TYR A 76 -4.15 6.93 6.23
C TYR A 76 -4.36 8.35 5.70
N PRO A 77 -5.01 9.27 6.48
CA PRO A 77 -5.27 10.63 6.03
C PRO A 77 -4.22 11.65 6.44
N GLY A 78 -3.15 11.22 7.11
CA GLY A 78 -2.15 12.10 7.73
C GLY A 78 -1.26 12.84 6.73
N ALA A 79 -0.42 13.72 7.27
CA ALA A 79 0.52 14.51 6.50
C ALA A 79 1.80 13.71 6.20
N SER A 80 2.22 13.70 4.94
CA SER A 80 3.50 13.16 4.47
C SER A 80 3.95 13.89 3.22
N LEU A 81 5.21 13.78 2.86
CA LEU A 81 5.70 14.10 1.51
C LEU A 81 5.72 12.85 0.63
N PRO A 82 5.86 13.01 -0.70
CA PRO A 82 6.10 11.87 -1.59
C PRO A 82 7.29 11.05 -1.11
N PHE A 83 7.06 9.75 -0.91
CA PHE A 83 8.06 8.78 -0.42
C PHE A 83 8.64 9.08 0.98
N GLY A 84 8.02 9.98 1.75
CA GLY A 84 8.56 10.45 3.01
C GLY A 84 8.86 9.34 4.02
N MET A 85 10.02 9.45 4.69
CA MET A 85 10.39 8.66 5.86
C MET A 85 9.36 8.89 6.99
N VAL A 86 8.90 10.13 7.14
CA VAL A 86 7.83 10.51 8.07
C VAL A 86 6.47 10.47 7.38
N ARG A 87 5.56 9.73 8.01
CA ARG A 87 4.13 9.65 7.69
C ARG A 87 3.35 9.97 8.95
N LEU A 88 3.23 11.29 9.21
CA LEU A 88 2.61 11.83 10.42
C LEU A 88 1.10 11.75 10.33
N SER A 89 0.48 10.93 11.17
CA SER A 89 -0.96 10.69 11.08
C SER A 89 -1.58 10.43 12.45
N PRO A 90 -2.89 10.71 12.63
CA PRO A 90 -3.60 10.29 13.82
C PRO A 90 -3.64 8.76 13.94
N ASP A 91 -3.46 8.29 15.17
CA ASP A 91 -3.73 6.91 15.56
C ASP A 91 -5.11 6.86 16.22
N THR A 92 -5.98 5.93 15.77
CA THR A 92 -7.36 5.85 16.25
C THR A 92 -7.69 4.51 16.86
N ARG A 93 -8.78 4.46 17.65
CA ARG A 93 -9.36 3.23 18.18
C ARG A 93 -10.87 3.33 18.40
N ALA A 94 -11.56 2.22 18.37
CA ALA A 94 -12.92 2.14 18.86
C ALA A 94 -12.95 2.11 20.38
N PHE A 95 -14.09 2.50 20.96
CA PHE A 95 -14.33 2.51 22.41
C PHE A 95 -14.04 1.16 23.09
N LEU A 96 -14.32 0.04 22.43
CA LEU A 96 -14.18 -1.32 22.97
C LEU A 96 -13.01 -2.12 22.39
N SER A 97 -12.26 -1.62 21.42
CA SER A 97 -11.27 -2.43 20.68
C SER A 97 -9.87 -2.49 21.29
N GLY A 98 -9.63 -1.84 22.43
CA GLY A 98 -8.28 -1.82 23.02
C GLY A 98 -7.24 -1.11 22.12
N LYS A 99 -6.02 -1.66 22.06
CA LYS A 99 -4.91 -1.12 21.23
C LYS A 99 -4.90 -1.63 19.79
N ARG A 100 -5.70 -2.64 19.43
CA ARG A 100 -5.69 -3.24 18.10
C ARG A 100 -6.16 -2.25 17.06
N ALA A 101 -5.27 -1.90 16.13
CA ALA A 101 -5.64 -1.14 14.94
C ALA A 101 -6.53 -1.99 14.02
N ARG A 102 -7.65 -1.44 13.57
CA ARG A 102 -8.50 -2.07 12.56
C ARG A 102 -8.00 -1.82 11.15
N ASN A 103 -7.24 -0.76 10.99
CA ASN A 103 -6.50 -0.41 9.81
C ASN A 103 -5.01 -0.49 10.18
N THR A 104 -4.24 -1.23 9.41
CA THR A 104 -2.82 -1.50 9.67
C THR A 104 -1.98 -0.23 9.65
N SER A 105 -2.43 0.84 8.99
CA SER A 105 -1.76 2.15 9.01
C SER A 105 -2.14 3.05 10.21
N GLY A 106 -2.90 2.53 11.20
CA GLY A 106 -3.14 3.21 12.48
C GLY A 106 -4.40 4.07 12.55
N TYR A 107 -4.93 4.57 11.45
CA TYR A 107 -6.17 5.32 11.37
C TYR A 107 -7.29 4.46 10.75
N PHE A 108 -8.43 4.34 11.41
CA PHE A 108 -9.61 3.68 10.87
C PHE A 108 -10.83 4.60 10.91
N TYR A 109 -11.41 4.89 9.75
CA TYR A 109 -12.48 5.88 9.63
C TYR A 109 -13.70 5.63 10.54
N ALA A 110 -14.03 4.38 10.85
CA ALA A 110 -15.15 4.07 11.75
C ALA A 110 -14.82 4.25 13.24
N ASP A 111 -13.59 4.58 13.60
CA ASP A 111 -13.19 4.85 14.96
C ASP A 111 -13.63 6.26 15.40
N ASN A 112 -13.82 6.46 16.71
CA ASN A 112 -14.27 7.73 17.27
C ASN A 112 -13.41 8.22 18.44
N ARG A 113 -12.22 7.62 18.59
CA ARG A 113 -11.22 8.01 19.59
C ARG A 113 -9.87 8.18 18.92
N LEU A 114 -9.30 9.34 19.09
CA LEU A 114 -7.95 9.70 18.67
C LEU A 114 -7.01 9.45 19.85
N CYS A 115 -5.93 8.70 19.62
CA CYS A 115 -4.94 8.35 20.65
C CYS A 115 -3.78 9.34 20.70
N GLY A 116 -3.47 9.98 19.59
CA GLY A 116 -2.35 10.88 19.37
C GLY A 116 -1.91 10.84 17.92
N PHE A 117 -0.71 11.31 17.66
CA PHE A 117 -0.14 11.43 16.31
C PHE A 117 1.23 10.78 16.28
N SER A 118 1.40 9.68 15.54
CA SER A 118 2.68 8.99 15.37
C SER A 118 3.27 9.22 13.99
N HIS A 119 4.59 8.96 13.82
CA HIS A 119 5.39 9.47 12.71
C HIS A 119 5.62 8.46 11.60
N THR A 120 5.44 7.17 11.85
CA THR A 120 5.77 6.12 10.87
C THR A 120 4.64 5.10 10.73
N ARG A 121 4.43 4.64 9.50
CA ARG A 121 3.45 3.60 9.15
C ARG A 121 3.64 3.12 7.72
N LEU A 122 3.16 1.93 7.39
CA LEU A 122 2.99 1.50 6.01
C LEU A 122 1.67 2.05 5.45
N SER A 123 1.55 2.14 4.14
CA SER A 123 0.33 2.57 3.44
C SER A 123 -0.20 1.45 2.57
N GLY A 124 -1.48 1.11 2.74
CA GLY A 124 -2.17 0.17 1.88
C GLY A 124 -1.91 -1.30 2.17
N THR A 125 -0.99 -1.65 3.05
CA THR A 125 -0.60 -3.06 3.29
C THR A 125 -1.44 -3.74 4.35
N GLY A 126 -1.60 -5.07 4.25
CA GLY A 126 -2.23 -5.88 5.29
C GLY A 126 -1.39 -6.09 6.56
N ALA A 127 -0.20 -5.46 6.66
CA ALA A 127 0.74 -5.63 7.76
C ALA A 127 0.88 -4.36 8.61
N THR A 128 0.82 -4.50 9.93
CA THR A 128 0.97 -3.39 10.88
C THR A 128 2.43 -3.25 11.27
N ASP A 129 3.03 -2.10 10.97
CA ASP A 129 4.39 -1.75 11.39
C ASP A 129 4.53 -0.24 11.66
N GLY A 130 5.54 0.18 12.43
CA GLY A 130 5.77 1.57 12.78
C GLY A 130 4.95 2.06 13.99
N GLY A 131 4.51 3.33 13.96
CA GLY A 131 3.84 4.00 15.10
C GLY A 131 4.79 4.69 16.05
N HIS A 132 6.02 4.97 15.61
CA HIS A 132 7.06 5.55 16.45
C HIS A 132 6.66 6.95 16.93
N PHE A 133 7.01 7.21 18.20
CA PHE A 133 6.96 8.53 18.82
C PHE A 133 5.57 9.19 18.76
N LEU A 134 4.62 8.63 19.55
CA LEU A 134 3.25 9.13 19.61
C LEU A 134 3.19 10.42 20.42
N VAL A 135 2.82 11.52 19.78
CA VAL A 135 2.64 12.83 20.41
C VAL A 135 1.18 13.02 20.81
N VAL A 136 0.97 13.39 22.09
CA VAL A 136 -0.35 13.60 22.68
C VAL A 136 -0.44 14.99 23.31
N PRO A 137 -1.23 15.94 22.78
CA PRO A 137 -1.46 17.22 23.43
C PRO A 137 -2.51 17.10 24.54
N SER A 138 -2.37 17.88 25.63
CA SER A 138 -3.36 17.93 26.71
C SER A 138 -3.49 19.35 27.27
N PRO A 139 -4.70 19.82 27.65
CA PRO A 139 -4.89 21.15 28.23
C PRO A 139 -4.55 21.20 29.73
N GLY A 140 -3.95 20.15 30.27
CA GLY A 140 -3.53 20.02 31.65
C GLY A 140 -2.85 18.68 31.91
N PRO A 141 -2.38 18.43 33.16
CA PRO A 141 -1.59 17.25 33.48
C PRO A 141 -2.36 15.96 33.30
N VAL A 142 -1.66 14.91 32.82
CA VAL A 142 -2.17 13.56 32.66
C VAL A 142 -1.49 12.63 33.66
N SER A 143 -2.27 11.86 34.43
CA SER A 143 -1.71 10.92 35.41
C SER A 143 -0.95 9.77 34.76
N GLY A 144 0.09 9.24 35.43
CA GLY A 144 0.87 8.12 34.94
C GLY A 144 0.04 6.86 34.64
N LYS A 145 -1.00 6.58 35.42
CA LYS A 145 -1.95 5.49 35.12
C LYS A 145 -2.66 5.67 33.79
N ARG A 146 -2.99 6.91 33.41
CA ARG A 146 -3.65 7.22 32.14
C ARG A 146 -2.66 7.17 30.97
N LEU A 147 -1.43 7.64 31.17
CA LEU A 147 -0.35 7.50 30.19
C LEU A 147 -0.07 6.03 29.91
N ALA A 148 0.10 5.20 30.94
CA ALA A 148 0.33 3.77 30.82
C ALA A 148 -0.78 2.99 30.08
N LYS A 149 -2.04 3.45 30.21
CA LYS A 149 -3.20 2.86 29.52
C LYS A 149 -3.40 3.37 28.09
N GLY A 150 -2.65 4.40 27.71
CA GLY A 150 -2.81 5.18 26.49
C GLY A 150 -3.94 6.20 26.60
N VAL A 151 -3.59 7.46 26.41
CA VAL A 151 -4.54 8.57 26.34
C VAL A 151 -5.39 8.43 25.08
N SER A 152 -6.63 8.86 25.14
CA SER A 152 -7.43 9.02 23.92
C SER A 152 -8.53 10.05 24.13
N TYR A 153 -8.81 10.78 23.08
CA TYR A 153 -9.82 11.83 23.01
C TYR A 153 -10.96 11.44 22.08
N ARG A 154 -12.16 11.88 22.40
CA ARG A 154 -13.31 11.68 21.52
C ARG A 154 -13.30 12.74 20.43
N PHE A 155 -13.46 12.33 19.19
CA PHE A 155 -13.56 13.22 18.02
C PHE A 155 -14.68 12.78 17.07
N SER A 156 -14.94 13.60 16.08
CA SER A 156 -15.91 13.36 15.02
C SER A 156 -15.29 13.72 13.68
N HIS A 157 -15.64 13.01 12.61
CA HIS A 157 -15.21 13.35 11.25
C HIS A 157 -15.68 14.73 10.74
N ARG A 158 -16.59 15.39 11.47
CA ARG A 158 -16.94 16.80 11.23
C ARG A 158 -15.88 17.78 11.73
N ASP A 159 -15.00 17.29 12.59
CA ASP A 159 -13.98 18.06 13.26
C ASP A 159 -12.60 17.86 12.64
N GLU A 160 -12.48 17.06 11.57
CA GLU A 160 -11.22 16.78 10.89
C GLU A 160 -11.23 17.15 9.40
N VAL A 161 -10.05 17.46 8.87
CA VAL A 161 -9.81 17.69 7.44
C VAL A 161 -8.42 17.20 7.05
N ALA A 162 -8.29 16.69 5.83
CA ALA A 162 -7.02 16.26 5.26
C ALA A 162 -6.88 16.73 3.81
N PHE A 163 -5.64 17.09 3.45
CA PHE A 163 -5.19 17.37 2.08
C PHE A 163 -3.77 16.85 1.91
N PRO A 164 -3.24 16.70 0.71
CA PRO A 164 -1.85 16.36 0.52
C PRO A 164 -0.91 17.25 1.33
N GLY A 165 -0.11 16.64 2.21
CA GLY A 165 0.81 17.33 3.10
C GLY A 165 0.19 18.04 4.30
N TYR A 166 -1.10 17.83 4.58
CA TYR A 166 -1.79 18.48 5.70
C TYR A 166 -2.89 17.62 6.31
N TYR A 167 -2.95 17.58 7.64
CA TYR A 167 -4.07 17.06 8.40
C TYR A 167 -4.39 17.99 9.57
N ALA A 168 -5.67 18.14 9.88
CA ALA A 168 -6.09 18.87 11.08
C ALA A 168 -7.32 18.27 11.72
N VAL A 169 -7.42 18.41 13.06
CA VAL A 169 -8.56 17.94 13.85
C VAL A 169 -8.82 18.83 15.06
N ARG A 170 -10.09 19.06 15.36
CA ARG A 170 -10.52 19.64 16.64
C ARG A 170 -10.80 18.54 17.65
N LEU A 171 -10.39 18.77 18.88
CA LEU A 171 -10.74 17.96 20.04
C LEU A 171 -11.74 18.77 20.89
N PRO A 172 -13.07 18.59 20.67
CA PRO A 172 -14.04 19.57 21.16
C PRO A 172 -14.10 19.67 22.71
N ARG A 173 -13.86 18.56 23.42
CA ARG A 173 -13.88 18.53 24.88
C ARG A 173 -12.65 19.17 25.49
N GLU A 174 -11.51 18.92 24.90
CA GLU A 174 -10.21 19.45 25.30
C GLU A 174 -10.01 20.88 24.79
N LYS A 175 -10.86 21.31 23.84
CA LYS A 175 -10.79 22.60 23.13
C LYS A 175 -9.44 22.82 22.44
N ILE A 176 -8.79 21.75 22.02
CA ILE A 176 -7.50 21.78 21.29
C ILE A 176 -7.77 21.72 19.79
N PHE A 177 -7.03 22.52 19.02
CA PHE A 177 -6.96 22.38 17.58
C PHE A 177 -5.57 21.90 17.21
N ALA A 178 -5.48 20.71 16.60
CA ALA A 178 -4.26 20.09 16.17
C ALA A 178 -4.13 20.21 14.65
N GLU A 179 -2.98 20.67 14.18
CA GLU A 179 -2.61 20.76 12.77
C GLU A 179 -1.27 20.06 12.54
N LEU A 180 -1.17 19.31 11.45
CA LEU A 180 0.00 18.53 11.10
C LEU A 180 0.45 18.86 9.68
N THR A 181 1.75 18.96 9.47
CA THR A 181 2.41 18.92 8.17
C THR A 181 3.70 18.12 8.29
N ALA A 182 4.39 17.84 7.18
CA ALA A 182 5.62 17.08 7.21
C ALA A 182 6.59 17.54 6.13
N THR A 183 7.88 17.34 6.38
CA THR A 183 8.91 17.24 5.36
C THR A 183 9.21 15.76 5.12
N GLU A 184 10.27 15.43 4.43
CA GLU A 184 10.61 14.02 4.13
C GLU A 184 10.96 13.23 5.40
N ARG A 185 11.67 13.88 6.38
CA ARG A 185 12.19 13.25 7.60
C ARG A 185 11.69 13.89 8.89
N VAL A 186 10.88 14.95 8.81
CA VAL A 186 10.41 15.69 9.99
C VAL A 186 8.89 15.78 10.00
N GLY A 187 8.28 15.40 11.11
CA GLY A 187 6.87 15.67 11.42
C GLY A 187 6.74 17.02 12.14
N ILE A 188 5.83 17.85 11.68
CA ILE A 188 5.59 19.17 12.24
C ILE A 188 4.17 19.24 12.78
N HIS A 189 4.05 19.44 14.08
CA HIS A 189 2.79 19.58 14.79
C HIS A 189 2.59 21.03 15.23
N ARG A 190 1.37 21.50 15.12
CA ARG A 190 0.94 22.73 15.77
C ARG A 190 -0.31 22.47 16.57
N TYR A 191 -0.26 22.77 17.87
CA TYR A 191 -1.39 22.60 18.79
C TYR A 191 -1.79 23.96 19.32
N THR A 192 -3.02 24.38 19.03
CA THR A 192 -3.62 25.59 19.61
C THR A 192 -4.46 25.19 20.83
N PHE A 193 -4.07 25.71 22.00
CA PHE A 193 -4.72 25.48 23.29
C PHE A 193 -5.64 26.64 23.67
N PRO A 194 -6.68 26.39 24.45
CA PRO A 194 -7.52 27.45 25.00
C PRO A 194 -6.74 28.31 26.03
N GLY A 195 -7.08 29.59 26.11
CA GLY A 195 -6.50 30.47 27.11
C GLY A 195 -6.77 30.06 28.56
N GLY A 196 -5.88 30.44 29.47
CA GLY A 196 -5.99 30.14 30.91
C GLY A 196 -5.75 28.65 31.26
N THR A 197 -5.33 27.82 30.33
CA THR A 197 -4.93 26.44 30.61
C THR A 197 -3.42 26.30 30.64
N GLU A 198 -2.92 25.27 31.32
CA GLU A 198 -1.51 24.90 31.31
C GLU A 198 -1.30 23.83 30.19
N PRO A 199 -0.79 24.22 29.01
CA PRO A 199 -0.61 23.24 27.93
C PRO A 199 0.42 22.17 28.27
N HIS A 200 0.15 20.92 27.86
CA HIS A 200 1.09 19.82 28.00
C HIS A 200 1.25 19.10 26.66
N LEU A 201 2.48 18.71 26.34
CA LEU A 201 2.80 17.76 25.27
C LEU A 201 3.46 16.54 25.88
N TYR A 202 2.95 15.35 25.51
CA TYR A 202 3.50 14.06 25.91
C TYR A 202 4.02 13.34 24.67
N ILE A 203 5.22 12.76 24.77
CA ILE A 203 5.80 11.91 23.72
C ILE A 203 5.91 10.49 24.30
N ASP A 204 5.07 9.56 23.85
CA ASP A 204 5.18 8.13 24.14
C ASP A 204 6.24 7.55 23.18
N VAL A 205 7.43 7.31 23.74
CA VAL A 205 8.59 6.80 23.00
C VAL A 205 8.42 5.31 22.69
N SER A 206 7.71 4.60 23.54
CA SER A 206 7.49 3.17 23.45
C SER A 206 6.29 2.77 22.60
N ASN A 207 5.62 3.74 21.93
CA ASN A 207 4.44 3.44 21.12
C ASN A 207 4.82 2.60 19.88
N ALA A 208 3.95 1.65 19.57
CA ALA A 208 3.96 0.88 18.32
C ALA A 208 2.52 0.64 17.86
N LEU A 209 2.29 0.55 16.55
CA LEU A 209 0.96 0.30 15.97
C LEU A 209 0.49 -1.14 16.21
N GLY A 210 -0.81 -1.29 16.39
CA GLY A 210 -1.50 -2.58 16.46
C GLY A 210 -1.01 -3.45 17.62
N ASP A 211 -0.59 -4.67 17.32
CA ASP A 211 -0.03 -5.63 18.26
C ASP A 211 1.52 -5.55 18.35
N GLY A 212 2.11 -4.52 17.73
CA GLY A 212 3.54 -4.26 17.81
C GLY A 212 4.00 -4.04 19.26
N ARG A 213 5.25 -4.41 19.53
CA ARG A 213 5.91 -4.22 20.82
C ARG A 213 7.16 -3.37 20.65
N SER A 214 7.63 -2.79 21.76
CA SER A 214 8.85 -2.01 21.83
C SER A 214 9.77 -2.53 22.93
N SER A 215 11.03 -2.23 22.80
CA SER A 215 12.04 -2.46 23.83
C SER A 215 13.18 -1.45 23.72
N GLU A 216 14.03 -1.43 24.73
CA GLU A 216 15.25 -0.61 24.74
C GLU A 216 14.99 0.87 24.42
N ALA A 217 13.82 1.40 24.82
CA ALA A 217 13.51 2.80 24.61
C ALA A 217 14.35 3.68 25.55
N ARG A 218 14.78 4.83 25.02
CA ARG A 218 15.53 5.87 25.71
C ARG A 218 14.97 7.21 25.37
N VAL A 219 14.89 8.10 26.35
CA VAL A 219 14.47 9.48 26.15
C VAL A 219 15.28 10.42 27.05
N HIS A 220 15.63 11.58 26.52
CA HIS A 220 16.35 12.62 27.24
C HIS A 220 15.84 13.99 26.81
N PHE A 221 15.51 14.84 27.79
CA PHE A 221 15.22 16.27 27.56
C PHE A 221 16.49 17.10 27.76
N VAL A 222 16.80 17.96 26.81
CA VAL A 222 17.96 18.85 26.81
C VAL A 222 17.46 20.30 27.01
N PRO A 223 17.38 20.80 28.24
CA PRO A 223 16.72 22.08 28.56
C PRO A 223 17.27 23.26 27.74
N GLY A 224 18.59 23.39 27.67
CA GLY A 224 19.26 24.52 26.97
C GLY A 224 19.01 24.57 25.46
N ARG A 225 18.43 23.50 24.87
CA ARG A 225 18.06 23.43 23.44
C ARG A 225 16.54 23.36 23.22
N LYS A 226 15.73 23.26 24.26
CA LYS A 226 14.29 22.96 24.19
C LYS A 226 14.02 21.67 23.38
N GLU A 227 14.92 20.70 23.47
CA GLU A 227 14.91 19.47 22.68
C GLU A 227 14.61 18.25 23.54
N VAL A 228 13.91 17.30 22.93
CA VAL A 228 13.78 15.91 23.40
C VAL A 228 14.44 15.01 22.37
N GLU A 229 15.30 14.14 22.80
CA GLU A 229 15.97 13.17 21.96
C GLU A 229 15.80 11.75 22.50
N GLY A 230 15.99 10.74 21.64
CA GLY A 230 15.93 9.38 22.12
C GLY A 230 15.87 8.34 21.01
N SER A 231 15.56 7.11 21.40
CA SER A 231 15.44 5.99 20.47
C SER A 231 14.54 4.91 21.03
N VAL A 232 14.09 4.01 20.15
CA VAL A 232 13.33 2.81 20.50
C VAL A 232 13.62 1.70 19.50
N ARG A 233 13.61 0.45 19.95
CA ARG A 233 13.53 -0.72 19.06
C ARG A 233 12.10 -1.22 19.03
N THR A 234 11.52 -1.34 17.84
CA THR A 234 10.15 -1.85 17.67
C THR A 234 10.11 -3.15 16.87
N PHE A 235 9.06 -3.92 17.11
CA PHE A 235 8.81 -5.24 16.52
C PHE A 235 7.35 -5.28 16.06
N GLY A 236 7.14 -4.89 14.81
CA GLY A 236 5.85 -4.99 14.13
C GLY A 236 5.67 -6.31 13.38
N SER A 237 4.68 -6.35 12.50
CA SER A 237 4.40 -7.54 11.68
C SER A 237 5.56 -7.93 10.75
N PHE A 238 6.30 -6.96 10.25
CA PHE A 238 7.46 -7.16 9.39
C PHE A 238 8.77 -7.01 10.15
N SER A 239 8.97 -5.89 10.85
CA SER A 239 10.20 -5.63 11.59
C SER A 239 10.49 -6.70 12.65
N GLY A 240 9.47 -7.31 13.25
CA GLY A 240 9.61 -8.41 14.18
C GLY A 240 10.26 -9.66 13.58
N ARG A 241 10.19 -9.86 12.25
CA ARG A 241 10.70 -11.06 11.57
C ARG A 241 12.24 -11.07 11.42
N TYR A 242 12.86 -9.90 11.45
CA TYR A 242 14.33 -9.76 11.36
C TYR A 242 14.98 -9.18 12.62
N GLY A 243 14.29 -9.24 13.78
CA GLY A 243 14.83 -8.87 15.08
C GLY A 243 14.53 -7.44 15.52
N GLY A 244 13.54 -6.80 14.89
CA GLY A 244 13.11 -5.43 15.20
C GLY A 244 13.95 -4.37 14.50
N ILE A 245 13.41 -3.16 14.46
CA ILE A 245 14.06 -1.99 13.89
C ILE A 245 14.28 -0.93 14.98
N ARG A 246 15.47 -0.34 15.03
CA ARG A 246 15.78 0.78 15.92
C ARG A 246 15.54 2.09 15.17
N VAL A 247 14.82 3.01 15.82
CA VAL A 247 14.55 4.35 15.32
C VAL A 247 15.00 5.36 16.35
N TYR A 248 15.65 6.41 15.90
CA TYR A 248 16.13 7.53 16.69
C TYR A 248 15.31 8.77 16.36
N PHE A 249 15.23 9.71 17.30
CA PHE A 249 14.56 10.99 17.06
C PHE A 249 15.25 12.14 17.75
N ALA A 250 15.04 13.33 17.20
CA ALA A 250 15.29 14.62 17.83
C ALA A 250 14.05 15.50 17.62
N ALA A 251 13.52 16.05 18.69
CA ALA A 251 12.32 16.88 18.67
C ALA A 251 12.58 18.22 19.35
N ARG A 252 12.11 19.31 18.75
CA ARG A 252 12.27 20.68 19.28
C ARG A 252 10.91 21.37 19.37
N VAL A 253 10.68 22.07 20.49
CA VAL A 253 9.52 22.95 20.67
C VAL A 253 9.92 24.43 20.52
N ASP A 254 8.99 25.22 19.97
CA ASP A 254 9.23 26.67 19.75
C ASP A 254 9.08 27.51 21.02
N ARG A 255 8.58 26.94 22.12
CA ARG A 255 8.25 27.64 23.38
C ARG A 255 9.07 27.10 24.55
N GLU A 256 9.31 27.93 25.55
CA GLU A 256 9.99 27.52 26.77
C GLU A 256 9.16 26.49 27.56
N VAL A 257 9.83 25.46 28.03
CA VAL A 257 9.26 24.40 28.85
C VAL A 257 9.37 24.81 30.31
N SER A 258 8.24 25.04 30.97
CA SER A 258 8.20 25.45 32.37
C SER A 258 8.47 24.30 33.33
N ARG A 259 7.95 23.11 33.01
CA ARG A 259 8.15 21.87 33.75
C ARG A 259 8.24 20.68 32.81
N TYR A 260 9.00 19.68 33.20
CA TYR A 260 9.11 18.41 32.48
C TYR A 260 9.21 17.22 33.43
N GLY A 261 9.00 16.05 32.90
CA GLY A 261 9.18 14.81 33.65
C GLY A 261 8.98 13.61 32.75
N THR A 262 9.64 12.52 33.10
CA THR A 262 9.50 11.24 32.40
C THR A 262 8.47 10.36 33.10
N TRP A 263 8.03 9.30 32.40
CA TRP A 263 7.29 8.21 33.04
C TRP A 263 7.89 6.86 32.68
N ASP A 264 7.70 5.89 33.57
CA ASP A 264 7.95 4.46 33.33
C ASP A 264 6.73 3.66 33.83
N GLY A 265 6.07 2.99 32.90
CA GLY A 265 4.77 2.39 33.17
C GLY A 265 3.76 3.41 33.70
N ALA A 266 3.28 3.22 34.93
CA ALA A 266 2.33 4.14 35.58
C ALA A 266 2.98 5.17 36.52
N ARG A 267 4.31 5.12 36.68
CA ARG A 267 5.07 6.02 37.58
C ARG A 267 5.48 7.27 36.81
N LEU A 268 5.11 8.43 37.32
CA LEU A 268 5.63 9.73 36.88
C LEU A 268 6.86 10.11 37.72
N ASN A 269 7.86 10.65 37.05
CA ASN A 269 9.12 11.10 37.61
C ASN A 269 9.30 12.60 37.26
N GLU A 270 8.67 13.48 38.03
CA GLU A 270 8.74 14.92 37.81
C GLU A 270 10.17 15.44 37.94
N GLY A 271 10.56 16.36 37.06
CA GLY A 271 11.91 16.95 37.05
C GLY A 271 13.02 16.00 36.53
N GLN A 272 12.70 14.74 36.23
CA GLN A 272 13.68 13.82 35.66
C GLN A 272 13.79 14.02 34.15
N PRO A 273 14.97 14.38 33.63
CA PRO A 273 15.16 14.68 32.21
C PRO A 273 15.27 13.42 31.35
N ALA A 274 15.58 12.25 31.93
CA ALA A 274 15.88 11.03 31.19
C ALA A 274 15.17 9.80 31.76
N ALA A 275 14.86 8.85 30.89
CA ALA A 275 14.38 7.50 31.26
C ALA A 275 14.85 6.47 30.22
N GLU A 276 15.00 5.22 30.69
CA GLU A 276 15.23 4.03 29.87
C GLU A 276 14.26 2.94 30.28
N GLY A 277 13.76 2.14 29.35
CA GLY A 277 12.83 1.04 29.61
C GLY A 277 11.97 0.68 28.43
N ASP A 278 11.00 -0.22 28.65
CA ASP A 278 10.12 -0.72 27.58
C ASP A 278 8.77 0.04 27.48
N ARG A 279 8.46 0.88 28.47
CA ARG A 279 7.17 1.60 28.55
C ARG A 279 7.34 3.02 29.06
N ILE A 280 8.15 3.78 28.34
CA ILE A 280 8.58 5.11 28.76
C ILE A 280 8.11 6.21 27.81
N GLY A 281 8.15 7.42 28.34
CA GLY A 281 7.99 8.63 27.57
C GLY A 281 8.30 9.86 28.39
N ILE A 282 8.02 11.03 27.84
CA ILE A 282 8.30 12.31 28.47
C ILE A 282 7.13 13.29 28.30
N GLY A 283 6.85 14.08 29.34
CA GLY A 283 5.89 15.17 29.34
C GLY A 283 6.57 16.51 29.52
N MET A 284 6.09 17.49 28.79
CA MET A 284 6.52 18.90 28.86
C MET A 284 5.28 19.76 29.17
N ALA A 285 5.39 20.64 30.15
CA ALA A 285 4.37 21.64 30.49
C ALA A 285 4.84 23.03 30.07
N PHE A 286 3.89 23.88 29.74
CA PHE A 286 4.15 25.23 29.27
C PHE A 286 3.33 26.25 30.07
N GLU A 287 3.89 27.45 30.32
CA GLU A 287 3.20 28.47 31.05
C GLU A 287 1.85 28.83 30.42
N PRO A 288 0.80 28.99 31.23
CA PRO A 288 -0.49 29.47 30.78
C PRO A 288 -0.40 30.89 30.19
N VAL A 289 -1.26 31.17 29.21
CA VAL A 289 -1.47 32.52 28.68
C VAL A 289 -2.95 32.84 28.67
N GLU A 290 -3.34 34.12 28.75
CA GLU A 290 -4.75 34.56 28.85
C GLU A 290 -5.59 34.15 27.62
N GLY A 291 -5.04 34.29 26.41
CA GLY A 291 -5.69 33.99 25.14
C GLY A 291 -5.32 32.60 24.59
N PRO A 292 -5.99 32.17 23.52
CA PRO A 292 -5.57 30.97 22.79
C PRO A 292 -4.12 31.06 22.32
N SER A 293 -3.33 30.01 22.55
CA SER A 293 -1.91 30.01 22.20
C SER A 293 -1.52 28.71 21.48
N ALA A 294 -0.65 28.85 20.46
CA ALA A 294 -0.13 27.72 19.72
C ALA A 294 1.25 27.30 20.24
N ILE A 295 1.53 26.01 20.18
CA ILE A 295 2.85 25.42 20.38
C ILE A 295 3.18 24.60 19.15
N VAL A 296 4.37 24.83 18.59
CA VAL A 296 4.89 24.06 17.47
C VAL A 296 5.94 23.06 17.97
N LEU A 297 5.73 21.78 17.65
CA LEU A 297 6.71 20.72 17.85
C LEU A 297 7.18 20.22 16.49
N LYS A 298 8.49 20.15 16.28
CA LYS A 298 9.14 19.55 15.12
C LYS A 298 9.86 18.31 15.58
N LEU A 299 9.56 17.14 15.04
CA LEU A 299 10.16 15.86 15.41
C LEU A 299 10.72 15.17 14.17
N ALA A 300 12.04 15.10 14.10
CA ALA A 300 12.79 14.38 13.06
C ALA A 300 13.11 12.96 13.51
N ILE A 301 13.19 12.04 12.56
CA ILE A 301 13.61 10.66 12.79
C ILE A 301 14.84 10.31 11.95
N SER A 302 15.57 9.30 12.40
CA SER A 302 16.66 8.63 11.68
C SER A 302 16.69 7.15 12.05
N TYR A 303 17.16 6.31 11.15
CA TYR A 303 17.43 4.90 11.42
C TYR A 303 18.92 4.64 11.74
N VAL A 304 19.73 5.70 11.80
CA VAL A 304 21.19 5.64 12.00
C VAL A 304 21.59 6.11 13.41
N SER A 305 21.24 7.36 13.77
CA SER A 305 21.62 7.92 15.08
C SER A 305 20.76 9.12 15.48
N ILE A 306 20.87 9.57 16.75
CA ILE A 306 20.26 10.81 17.25
C ILE A 306 20.87 12.03 16.55
N GLU A 307 22.19 12.01 16.31
CA GLU A 307 22.90 13.09 15.60
C GLU A 307 22.35 13.27 14.18
N ASN A 308 22.09 12.16 13.49
CA ASN A 308 21.48 12.19 12.16
C ASN A 308 20.03 12.69 12.22
N ALA A 309 19.23 12.27 13.21
CA ALA A 309 17.90 12.80 13.41
C ALA A 309 17.93 14.32 13.63
N ARG A 310 18.91 14.83 14.41
CA ARG A 310 19.11 16.27 14.60
C ARG A 310 19.55 16.96 13.31
N ALA A 311 20.43 16.35 12.52
CA ALA A 311 20.83 16.88 11.21
C ALA A 311 19.64 16.97 10.26
N ASN A 312 18.75 15.95 10.24
CA ASN A 312 17.50 15.99 9.49
C ASN A 312 16.58 17.13 9.95
N LEU A 313 16.46 17.34 11.26
CA LEU A 313 15.67 18.43 11.85
C LEU A 313 16.15 19.81 11.37
N GLU A 314 17.46 20.06 11.48
CA GLU A 314 18.06 21.34 11.09
C GLU A 314 17.93 21.60 9.59
N ALA A 315 18.28 20.62 8.77
CA ALA A 315 18.27 20.78 7.31
C ALA A 315 16.85 20.97 6.74
N GLU A 316 15.88 20.22 7.25
CA GLU A 316 14.55 20.20 6.66
C GLU A 316 13.54 21.11 7.34
N ALA A 317 13.69 21.40 8.62
CA ALA A 317 12.75 22.23 9.36
C ALA A 317 13.38 23.44 10.05
N GLY A 318 14.56 23.32 10.67
CA GLY A 318 15.31 24.44 11.27
C GLY A 318 14.43 25.50 11.91
N ASP A 319 14.66 26.77 11.57
CA ASP A 319 13.89 27.92 12.06
C ASP A 319 12.64 28.25 11.22
N ARG A 320 12.35 27.45 10.17
CA ARG A 320 11.18 27.67 9.30
C ARG A 320 9.87 27.59 10.09
N THR A 321 8.94 28.48 9.79
CA THR A 321 7.60 28.52 10.37
C THR A 321 6.73 27.33 9.90
N PHE A 322 5.66 27.05 10.63
CA PHE A 322 4.66 26.05 10.21
C PHE A 322 4.08 26.37 8.83
N GLU A 323 3.81 27.63 8.53
CA GLU A 323 3.25 28.09 7.27
C GLU A 323 4.20 27.87 6.09
N GLU A 324 5.49 28.16 6.27
CA GLU A 324 6.51 27.91 5.23
C GLU A 324 6.68 26.42 4.93
N LEU A 325 6.71 25.58 5.97
CA LEU A 325 6.80 24.12 5.81
C LEU A 325 5.55 23.55 5.15
N LEU A 326 4.36 24.03 5.54
CA LEU A 326 3.10 23.64 4.91
C LEU A 326 3.02 24.07 3.44
N ALA A 327 3.46 25.27 3.11
CA ALA A 327 3.51 25.76 1.73
C ALA A 327 4.46 24.90 0.88
N GLY A 328 5.64 24.56 1.42
CA GLY A 328 6.59 23.63 0.78
C GLY A 328 6.01 22.26 0.52
N ALA A 329 5.33 21.66 1.52
CA ALA A 329 4.69 20.37 1.39
C ALA A 329 3.60 20.37 0.29
N ARG A 330 2.76 21.40 0.25
CA ARG A 330 1.73 21.56 -0.78
C ARG A 330 2.32 21.72 -2.18
N GLY A 331 3.37 22.54 -2.33
CA GLY A 331 4.05 22.73 -3.60
C GLY A 331 4.67 21.44 -4.13
N THR A 332 5.27 20.64 -3.25
CA THR A 332 5.83 19.33 -3.59
C THR A 332 4.74 18.37 -4.10
N TRP A 333 3.60 18.31 -3.43
CA TRP A 333 2.47 17.50 -3.87
C TRP A 333 1.86 17.98 -5.17
N GLU A 334 1.65 19.28 -5.35
CA GLU A 334 1.11 19.85 -6.59
C GLU A 334 2.01 19.50 -7.79
N LYS A 335 3.33 19.55 -7.61
CA LYS A 335 4.30 19.12 -8.64
C LYS A 335 4.12 17.64 -9.00
N ARG A 336 3.99 16.74 -8.01
CA ARG A 336 3.78 15.29 -8.27
C ARG A 336 2.42 15.00 -8.90
N LEU A 337 1.36 15.63 -8.43
CA LEU A 337 0.02 15.47 -9.00
C LEU A 337 -0.09 16.02 -10.44
N SER A 338 0.74 17.01 -10.79
CA SER A 338 0.79 17.57 -12.14
C SER A 338 1.48 16.70 -13.18
N LEU A 339 2.11 15.58 -12.78
CA LEU A 339 2.72 14.63 -13.73
C LEU A 339 1.67 14.00 -14.65
N ILE A 340 0.43 13.87 -14.19
CA ILE A 340 -0.69 13.46 -15.05
C ILE A 340 -1.84 14.47 -14.88
N ARG A 341 -2.27 15.05 -15.97
CA ARG A 341 -3.43 15.96 -16.01
C ARG A 341 -4.56 15.33 -16.80
N VAL A 342 -5.78 15.33 -16.23
CA VAL A 342 -6.95 14.70 -16.86
C VAL A 342 -8.10 15.67 -17.00
N GLU A 343 -8.89 15.51 -18.08
CA GLU A 343 -10.05 16.34 -18.39
C GLU A 343 -11.23 15.51 -18.91
N GLY A 344 -12.45 16.00 -18.72
CA GLY A 344 -13.64 15.50 -19.40
C GLY A 344 -14.37 14.34 -18.73
N ALA A 345 -14.06 14.02 -17.47
CA ALA A 345 -14.85 13.13 -16.63
C ALA A 345 -15.53 13.90 -15.48
N GLY A 346 -16.43 13.24 -14.76
CA GLY A 346 -17.11 13.83 -13.61
C GLY A 346 -16.18 14.10 -12.42
N PRO A 347 -16.65 14.90 -11.44
CA PRO A 347 -15.85 15.25 -10.27
C PRO A 347 -15.46 14.05 -9.40
N GLU A 348 -16.29 13.00 -9.37
CA GLU A 348 -16.01 11.78 -8.61
C GLU A 348 -14.84 11.00 -9.22
N GLN A 349 -14.86 10.78 -10.55
CA GLN A 349 -13.76 10.10 -11.25
C GLN A 349 -12.44 10.87 -11.13
N ARG A 350 -12.49 12.20 -11.22
CA ARG A 350 -11.31 13.05 -11.00
C ARG A 350 -10.77 12.90 -9.58
N ARG A 351 -11.64 12.89 -8.57
CA ARG A 351 -11.28 12.70 -7.17
C ARG A 351 -10.62 11.35 -6.93
N ILE A 352 -11.21 10.27 -7.44
CA ILE A 352 -10.63 8.93 -7.35
C ILE A 352 -9.25 8.91 -8.03
N PHE A 353 -9.14 9.45 -9.24
CA PHE A 353 -7.90 9.48 -10.02
C PHE A 353 -6.75 10.22 -9.30
N TYR A 354 -7.00 11.45 -8.84
CA TYR A 354 -5.97 12.22 -8.15
C TYR A 354 -5.65 11.67 -6.76
N THR A 355 -6.63 11.02 -6.10
CA THR A 355 -6.36 10.30 -4.86
C THR A 355 -5.51 9.06 -5.12
N ALA A 356 -5.77 8.31 -6.18
CA ALA A 356 -4.94 7.19 -6.61
C ALA A 356 -3.50 7.65 -6.94
N LEU A 357 -3.34 8.75 -7.66
CA LEU A 357 -2.03 9.33 -7.95
C LEU A 357 -1.30 9.82 -6.68
N TYR A 358 -2.03 10.39 -5.72
CA TYR A 358 -1.49 10.73 -4.40
C TYR A 358 -1.02 9.47 -3.65
N ARG A 359 -1.81 8.38 -3.66
CA ARG A 359 -1.44 7.09 -3.04
C ARG A 359 -0.19 6.49 -3.67
N ALA A 360 -0.06 6.58 -4.99
CA ALA A 360 1.12 6.08 -5.73
C ALA A 360 2.45 6.66 -5.24
N PHE A 361 2.45 7.81 -4.56
CA PHE A 361 3.66 8.44 -4.02
C PHE A 361 3.79 8.32 -2.49
N GLN A 362 2.91 7.59 -1.79
CA GLN A 362 3.03 7.41 -0.35
C GLN A 362 3.98 6.29 0.07
N MET A 363 4.21 5.30 -0.79
CA MET A 363 5.21 4.23 -0.67
C MET A 363 5.90 4.06 -2.03
N PRO A 364 7.11 3.53 -2.06
CA PRO A 364 8.00 3.09 -0.97
C PRO A 364 8.51 4.25 -0.08
N THR A 365 9.44 3.95 0.87
CA THR A 365 9.94 4.89 1.87
C THR A 365 11.39 5.26 1.58
N VAL A 366 11.72 6.56 1.55
CA VAL A 366 13.11 7.02 1.62
C VAL A 366 13.68 6.67 2.98
N PHE A 367 14.87 6.07 2.99
CA PHE A 367 15.45 5.48 4.20
C PHE A 367 16.83 6.02 4.56
N ASN A 368 17.41 6.87 3.73
CA ASN A 368 18.65 7.58 4.05
C ASN A 368 18.38 8.96 4.66
N ASP A 369 19.28 9.38 5.54
CA ASP A 369 19.29 10.71 6.16
C ASP A 369 19.74 11.81 5.17
N VAL A 370 19.63 13.08 5.57
CA VAL A 370 20.01 14.23 4.70
C VAL A 370 21.48 14.22 4.29
N ASN A 371 22.35 13.60 5.09
CA ASN A 371 23.76 13.41 4.79
C ASN A 371 24.06 12.15 3.96
N GLY A 372 23.02 11.44 3.48
CA GLY A 372 23.14 10.23 2.69
C GLY A 372 23.29 8.93 3.50
N ALA A 373 23.50 8.99 4.81
CA ALA A 373 23.69 7.80 5.64
C ALA A 373 22.41 6.95 5.72
N TYR A 374 22.55 5.63 5.62
CA TYR A 374 21.44 4.69 5.80
C TYR A 374 21.93 3.39 6.49
N LEU A 375 21.01 2.68 7.14
CA LEU A 375 21.29 1.38 7.75
C LEU A 375 21.05 0.27 6.72
N GLY A 376 22.10 -0.45 6.34
CA GLY A 376 22.08 -1.53 5.36
C GLY A 376 21.48 -2.84 5.86
N PHE A 377 21.30 -3.78 4.93
CA PHE A 377 20.78 -5.13 5.22
C PHE A 377 21.81 -6.01 5.96
N ASP A 378 23.08 -5.64 5.97
CA ASP A 378 24.17 -6.19 6.80
C ASP A 378 24.25 -5.58 8.21
N LYS A 379 23.32 -4.65 8.54
CA LYS A 379 23.28 -3.90 9.80
C LYS A 379 24.45 -2.93 10.01
N GLN A 380 25.14 -2.57 8.92
CA GLN A 380 26.16 -1.53 8.93
C GLN A 380 25.58 -0.21 8.37
N VAL A 381 26.23 0.89 8.72
CA VAL A 381 25.89 2.20 8.16
C VAL A 381 26.62 2.37 6.83
N HIS A 382 25.87 2.68 5.80
CA HIS A 382 26.33 2.94 4.44
C HIS A 382 26.01 4.36 4.00
N GLN A 383 26.48 4.72 2.81
CA GLN A 383 26.35 6.05 2.25
C GLN A 383 25.67 6.02 0.87
N ALA A 384 24.66 6.83 0.69
CA ALA A 384 23.95 7.07 -0.56
C ALA A 384 24.24 8.49 -1.05
N ASP A 385 25.41 8.70 -1.70
CA ASP A 385 25.88 10.04 -2.10
C ASP A 385 25.16 10.58 -3.35
N THR A 386 24.78 9.70 -4.26
CA THR A 386 24.27 10.06 -5.60
C THR A 386 22.87 9.56 -5.90
N PHE A 387 22.22 8.93 -4.93
CA PHE A 387 20.89 8.35 -5.07
C PHE A 387 20.13 8.44 -3.75
N ARG A 388 18.81 8.26 -3.80
CA ARG A 388 17.96 8.10 -2.63
C ARG A 388 17.81 6.60 -2.33
N TYR A 389 18.12 6.19 -1.10
CA TYR A 389 17.93 4.80 -0.71
C TYR A 389 16.50 4.55 -0.25
N PHE A 390 15.82 3.58 -0.89
CA PHE A 390 14.42 3.25 -0.65
C PHE A 390 14.25 1.91 0.05
N THR A 391 13.24 1.81 0.92
CA THR A 391 12.77 0.57 1.56
C THR A 391 11.24 0.51 1.54
N ASP A 392 10.65 -0.49 2.22
CA ASP A 392 9.21 -0.73 2.23
C ASP A 392 8.63 -0.91 0.81
N LEU A 393 9.36 -1.66 -0.02
CA LEU A 393 8.89 -2.03 -1.35
C LEU A 393 8.01 -3.27 -1.23
N SER A 394 6.72 -3.10 -1.44
CA SER A 394 5.70 -4.17 -1.46
C SER A 394 5.78 -4.93 -2.79
N LEU A 395 6.95 -5.49 -3.12
CA LEU A 395 7.28 -5.90 -4.49
C LEU A 395 6.32 -6.94 -5.07
N TRP A 396 5.81 -7.88 -4.26
CA TRP A 396 4.86 -8.90 -4.73
C TRP A 396 3.58 -8.29 -5.30
N ASP A 397 3.20 -7.14 -4.77
CA ASP A 397 2.03 -6.37 -5.17
C ASP A 397 2.39 -5.36 -6.26
N THR A 398 3.38 -4.53 -5.99
CA THR A 398 3.70 -3.31 -6.74
C THR A 398 4.37 -3.55 -8.10
N PHE A 399 4.98 -4.73 -8.33
CA PHE A 399 5.54 -5.05 -9.65
C PHE A 399 4.48 -5.06 -10.74
N ARG A 400 3.21 -5.31 -10.40
CA ARG A 400 2.11 -5.48 -11.33
C ARG A 400 1.69 -4.17 -12.00
N THR A 401 1.75 -3.07 -11.26
CA THR A 401 1.26 -1.77 -11.75
C THR A 401 2.08 -0.57 -11.27
N LEU A 402 2.47 -0.49 -9.99
CA LEU A 402 3.10 0.71 -9.45
C LEU A 402 4.50 0.96 -10.02
N HIS A 403 5.38 -0.05 -10.03
CA HIS A 403 6.71 0.08 -10.63
C HIS A 403 6.65 0.34 -12.14
N PRO A 404 5.78 -0.32 -12.94
CA PRO A 404 5.50 0.09 -14.31
C PRO A 404 5.04 1.54 -14.46
N LEU A 405 4.26 2.08 -13.53
CA LEU A 405 3.85 3.48 -13.54
C LEU A 405 5.05 4.41 -13.30
N TYR A 406 5.93 4.08 -12.34
CA TYR A 406 7.13 4.88 -12.09
C TYR A 406 8.10 4.91 -13.27
N ASN A 407 8.20 3.83 -14.05
CA ASN A 407 8.99 3.83 -15.29
C ASN A 407 8.53 4.92 -16.27
N ILE A 408 7.27 5.34 -16.17
CA ILE A 408 6.68 6.39 -17.02
C ILE A 408 6.83 7.77 -16.37
N ILE A 409 6.33 7.93 -15.12
CA ILE A 409 6.12 9.27 -14.51
C ILE A 409 7.18 9.68 -13.48
N ALA A 410 8.03 8.76 -13.04
CA ALA A 410 9.03 8.99 -12.01
C ALA A 410 10.33 8.19 -12.27
N PRO A 411 10.95 8.29 -13.47
CA PRO A 411 12.07 7.44 -13.86
C PRO A 411 13.31 7.60 -12.97
N ASP A 412 13.57 8.79 -12.42
CA ASP A 412 14.68 9.02 -11.50
C ASP A 412 14.47 8.33 -10.15
N ASP A 413 13.25 8.43 -9.57
CA ASP A 413 12.92 7.73 -8.35
C ASP A 413 12.96 6.20 -8.57
N GLN A 414 12.49 5.72 -9.72
CA GLN A 414 12.54 4.30 -10.08
C GLN A 414 13.98 3.79 -10.23
N ARG A 415 14.86 4.58 -10.86
CA ARG A 415 16.31 4.26 -10.92
C ARG A 415 16.89 4.08 -9.51
N ASP A 416 16.59 4.99 -8.61
CA ASP A 416 17.09 4.97 -7.23
C ASP A 416 16.51 3.77 -6.44
N MET A 417 15.28 3.37 -6.72
CA MET A 417 14.70 2.12 -6.19
C MET A 417 15.46 0.89 -6.72
N MET A 418 15.83 0.86 -8.02
CA MET A 418 16.63 -0.23 -8.58
C MET A 418 18.05 -0.28 -7.97
N ILE A 419 18.67 0.89 -7.77
CA ILE A 419 19.96 0.96 -7.06
C ILE A 419 19.79 0.41 -5.63
N SER A 420 18.71 0.75 -4.94
CA SER A 420 18.43 0.26 -3.58
C SER A 420 18.28 -1.26 -3.52
N LEU A 421 17.58 -1.89 -4.47
CA LEU A 421 17.45 -3.34 -4.58
C LEU A 421 18.82 -4.02 -4.79
N VAL A 422 19.67 -3.45 -5.65
CA VAL A 422 21.02 -3.94 -5.88
C VAL A 422 21.88 -3.81 -4.62
N ARG A 423 21.77 -2.70 -3.89
CA ARG A 423 22.45 -2.50 -2.60
C ARG A 423 21.99 -3.52 -1.58
N MET A 424 20.70 -3.73 -1.41
CA MET A 424 20.14 -4.76 -0.51
C MET A 424 20.69 -6.16 -0.84
N SER A 425 20.83 -6.46 -2.14
CA SER A 425 21.41 -7.74 -2.58
C SER A 425 22.88 -7.86 -2.24
N LYS A 426 23.67 -6.80 -2.42
CA LYS A 426 25.11 -6.80 -2.09
C LYS A 426 25.38 -6.89 -0.59
N GLU A 427 24.61 -6.18 0.22
CA GLU A 427 24.72 -6.08 1.67
C GLU A 427 24.16 -7.35 2.36
N GLY A 428 22.96 -7.76 1.97
CA GLY A 428 22.25 -8.91 2.58
C GLY A 428 22.46 -10.24 1.86
N GLY A 429 23.09 -10.23 0.68
CA GLY A 429 23.41 -11.42 -0.12
C GLY A 429 22.34 -11.81 -1.15
N TRP A 430 21.11 -11.28 -1.09
CA TRP A 430 19.98 -11.68 -1.94
C TRP A 430 19.11 -10.48 -2.31
N LEU A 431 18.53 -10.51 -3.53
CA LEU A 431 17.44 -9.60 -3.88
C LEU A 431 16.22 -9.85 -2.96
N PRO A 432 15.63 -8.81 -2.38
CA PRO A 432 14.52 -8.98 -1.45
C PRO A 432 13.21 -9.30 -2.18
N ARG A 433 12.32 -10.04 -1.52
CA ARG A 433 10.93 -10.24 -1.97
C ARG A 433 10.00 -9.13 -1.50
N TRP A 434 10.11 -8.79 -0.26
CA TRP A 434 9.36 -7.73 0.41
C TRP A 434 10.28 -7.10 1.47
N PRO A 435 11.13 -6.11 1.09
CA PRO A 435 12.01 -5.43 2.05
C PRO A 435 11.20 -4.46 2.90
N SER A 436 11.48 -4.41 4.20
CA SER A 436 10.96 -3.37 5.08
C SER A 436 12.03 -2.93 6.06
N GLY A 437 12.20 -1.61 6.23
CA GLY A 437 13.35 -1.08 6.96
C GLY A 437 14.67 -1.62 6.38
N ASN A 438 15.50 -2.22 7.23
CA ASN A 438 16.77 -2.82 6.85
C ASN A 438 16.75 -4.37 6.89
N GLY A 439 15.63 -5.00 6.52
CA GLY A 439 15.53 -6.44 6.63
C GLY A 439 14.60 -7.14 5.65
N TYR A 440 14.87 -8.45 5.54
CA TYR A 440 14.04 -9.37 4.76
C TYR A 440 12.83 -9.79 5.58
N THR A 441 11.62 -9.44 5.13
CA THR A 441 10.38 -9.87 5.81
C THR A 441 10.01 -11.30 5.49
N GLY A 442 10.47 -11.84 4.36
CA GLY A 442 10.07 -13.16 3.86
C GLY A 442 8.58 -13.27 3.54
N SER A 443 7.86 -12.13 3.44
CA SER A 443 6.43 -12.09 3.15
C SER A 443 6.15 -12.51 1.72
N MET A 444 4.96 -13.07 1.49
CA MET A 444 4.46 -13.52 0.19
C MET A 444 5.35 -14.60 -0.47
N LEU A 445 5.35 -14.71 -1.79
CA LEU A 445 6.10 -15.73 -2.53
C LEU A 445 6.68 -15.16 -3.85
N GLY A 446 7.24 -16.03 -4.69
CA GLY A 446 7.89 -15.59 -5.92
C GLY A 446 9.23 -14.88 -5.70
N THR A 447 9.74 -14.28 -6.73
CA THR A 447 10.88 -13.37 -6.73
C THR A 447 10.56 -12.10 -7.53
N PRO A 448 9.63 -11.27 -7.02
CA PRO A 448 9.08 -10.12 -7.74
C PRO A 448 10.13 -9.01 -8.01
N ALA A 449 11.25 -9.00 -7.29
CA ALA A 449 12.37 -8.12 -7.63
C ALA A 449 12.92 -8.41 -9.02
N ASP A 450 12.94 -9.68 -9.43
CA ASP A 450 13.38 -10.10 -10.78
C ASP A 450 12.51 -9.43 -11.85
N ILE A 451 11.18 -9.51 -11.66
CA ILE A 451 10.20 -8.90 -12.58
C ILE A 451 10.35 -7.38 -12.61
N THR A 452 10.48 -6.74 -11.42
CA THR A 452 10.58 -5.29 -11.30
C THR A 452 11.84 -4.73 -11.96
N ILE A 453 12.99 -5.38 -11.77
CA ILE A 453 14.28 -4.96 -12.35
C ILE A 453 14.27 -5.15 -13.87
N ALA A 454 13.77 -6.30 -14.35
CA ALA A 454 13.64 -6.55 -15.79
C ALA A 454 12.70 -5.52 -16.44
N ASP A 455 11.53 -5.27 -15.84
CA ASP A 455 10.55 -4.27 -16.29
C ASP A 455 11.18 -2.87 -16.41
N ALA A 456 11.92 -2.46 -15.38
CA ALA A 456 12.61 -1.16 -15.37
C ALA A 456 13.65 -1.05 -16.51
N TRP A 457 14.49 -2.08 -16.68
CA TRP A 457 15.51 -2.07 -17.73
C TRP A 457 14.90 -2.06 -19.13
N LEU A 458 13.91 -2.90 -19.38
CA LEU A 458 13.22 -3.01 -20.68
C LEU A 458 12.48 -1.70 -21.04
N LYS A 459 12.01 -0.97 -20.03
CA LYS A 459 11.37 0.35 -20.17
C LYS A 459 12.33 1.53 -20.09
N GLY A 460 13.63 1.29 -20.27
CA GLY A 460 14.62 2.35 -20.48
C GLY A 460 15.21 2.95 -19.20
N ILE A 461 14.91 2.45 -18.00
CA ILE A 461 15.58 2.89 -16.77
C ILE A 461 17.03 2.44 -16.79
N ARG A 462 17.94 3.38 -16.63
CA ARG A 462 19.40 3.18 -16.68
C ARG A 462 20.05 3.82 -15.47
N GLY A 463 21.39 3.61 -15.30
CA GLY A 463 22.15 4.21 -14.21
C GLY A 463 22.15 3.40 -12.91
N PHE A 464 21.75 2.13 -12.95
CA PHE A 464 21.94 1.15 -11.90
C PHE A 464 22.79 -0.04 -12.40
N ASP A 465 23.38 -0.79 -11.50
CA ASP A 465 24.25 -1.95 -11.79
C ASP A 465 23.39 -3.16 -12.18
N VAL A 466 22.99 -3.21 -13.45
CA VAL A 466 22.12 -4.27 -13.98
C VAL A 466 22.83 -5.63 -14.03
N GLU A 467 24.15 -5.66 -14.25
CA GLU A 467 24.91 -6.91 -14.27
C GLU A 467 24.90 -7.59 -12.89
N SER A 468 25.19 -6.84 -11.81
CA SER A 468 25.06 -7.37 -10.45
C SER A 468 23.64 -7.81 -10.11
N ALA A 469 22.62 -7.08 -10.58
CA ALA A 469 21.22 -7.45 -10.41
C ALA A 469 20.93 -8.77 -11.14
N TYR A 470 21.31 -8.87 -12.41
CA TYR A 470 21.13 -10.06 -13.23
C TYR A 470 21.76 -11.31 -12.60
N GLU A 471 23.01 -11.23 -12.15
CA GLU A 471 23.70 -12.33 -11.48
C GLU A 471 22.99 -12.76 -10.18
N ALA A 472 22.44 -11.82 -9.44
CA ALA A 472 21.64 -12.13 -8.23
C ALA A 472 20.33 -12.83 -8.58
N MET A 473 19.63 -12.40 -9.65
CA MET A 473 18.42 -13.04 -10.17
C MET A 473 18.71 -14.48 -10.62
N ARG A 474 19.72 -14.64 -11.48
CA ARG A 474 20.18 -15.93 -12.01
C ARG A 474 20.52 -16.91 -10.89
N ARG A 475 21.32 -16.48 -9.92
CA ARG A 475 21.71 -17.30 -8.76
C ARG A 475 20.50 -17.78 -7.97
N THR A 476 19.50 -16.92 -7.76
CA THR A 476 18.27 -17.27 -7.03
C THR A 476 17.38 -18.21 -7.83
N ALA A 477 17.33 -18.06 -9.16
CA ALA A 477 16.51 -18.86 -10.05
C ALA A 477 17.04 -20.27 -10.30
N LEU A 478 18.37 -20.48 -10.21
CA LEU A 478 19.00 -21.76 -10.57
C LEU A 478 19.62 -22.52 -9.37
N GLY A 479 19.64 -21.91 -8.19
CA GLY A 479 20.31 -22.51 -7.04
C GLY A 479 19.52 -22.45 -5.74
N PRO A 480 19.82 -23.38 -4.80
CA PRO A 480 19.18 -23.38 -3.49
C PRO A 480 19.70 -22.21 -2.64
N THR A 481 18.83 -21.64 -1.83
CA THR A 481 19.22 -20.69 -0.78
C THR A 481 19.98 -21.44 0.31
N PRO A 482 21.17 -20.97 0.76
CA PRO A 482 21.90 -21.59 1.84
C PRO A 482 21.07 -21.66 3.13
N ARG A 483 21.29 -22.71 3.92
CA ARG A 483 20.65 -22.85 5.24
C ARG A 483 21.03 -21.68 6.14
N GLY A 484 20.04 -21.09 6.81
CA GLY A 484 20.24 -19.96 7.73
C GLY A 484 20.37 -18.59 7.04
N ALA A 485 20.27 -18.51 5.71
CA ALA A 485 20.19 -17.22 5.05
C ALA A 485 18.92 -16.47 5.50
N ALA A 486 19.03 -15.17 5.71
CA ALA A 486 17.91 -14.33 6.11
C ALA A 486 16.80 -14.29 5.04
N PHE A 487 17.18 -14.39 3.77
CA PHE A 487 16.28 -14.52 2.64
C PHE A 487 15.97 -15.99 2.35
N SER A 488 14.70 -16.32 2.13
CA SER A 488 14.26 -17.71 1.93
C SER A 488 14.38 -18.22 0.47
N GLY A 489 14.83 -17.40 -0.46
CA GLY A 489 15.00 -17.72 -1.88
C GLY A 489 13.70 -18.20 -2.56
N ARG A 490 13.87 -19.01 -3.61
CA ARG A 490 12.77 -19.77 -4.24
C ARG A 490 12.59 -21.08 -3.49
N LYS A 491 11.71 -21.11 -2.50
CA LYS A 491 11.39 -22.35 -1.79
C LYS A 491 10.92 -23.41 -2.76
N GLY A 492 11.51 -24.63 -2.69
CA GLY A 492 11.17 -25.71 -3.59
C GLY A 492 11.85 -25.63 -4.96
N ILE A 493 12.88 -24.79 -5.13
CA ILE A 493 13.58 -24.64 -6.41
C ILE A 493 14.12 -25.97 -6.96
N GLY A 494 14.59 -26.87 -6.09
CA GLY A 494 15.03 -28.21 -6.51
C GLY A 494 13.92 -29.05 -7.14
N SER A 495 12.70 -28.96 -6.64
CA SER A 495 11.52 -29.58 -7.24
C SER A 495 11.17 -28.93 -8.58
N TYR A 496 11.12 -27.58 -8.59
CA TYR A 496 10.81 -26.80 -9.78
C TYR A 496 11.75 -27.10 -10.95
N LEU A 497 13.08 -27.12 -10.70
CA LEU A 497 14.07 -27.44 -11.73
C LEU A 497 14.06 -28.91 -12.16
N LYS A 498 13.72 -29.83 -11.24
CA LYS A 498 13.73 -31.27 -11.54
C LYS A 498 12.49 -31.72 -12.31
N TYR A 499 11.32 -31.25 -11.92
CA TYR A 499 10.04 -31.72 -12.46
C TYR A 499 9.40 -30.73 -13.44
N GLY A 500 9.91 -29.49 -13.51
CA GLY A 500 9.27 -28.38 -14.22
C GLY A 500 8.07 -27.79 -13.46
N TYR A 501 7.95 -28.08 -12.16
CA TYR A 501 6.94 -27.50 -11.26
C TYR A 501 7.32 -27.72 -9.79
N CYS A 502 6.72 -26.96 -8.90
CA CYS A 502 6.76 -27.21 -7.47
C CYS A 502 5.79 -28.35 -7.11
N ALA A 503 6.29 -29.49 -6.62
CA ALA A 503 5.47 -30.64 -6.29
C ALA A 503 4.69 -30.46 -4.99
N ALA A 504 3.38 -30.73 -5.00
CA ALA A 504 2.44 -30.45 -3.92
C ALA A 504 2.69 -31.31 -2.66
N ASP A 505 3.19 -32.54 -2.83
CA ASP A 505 3.60 -33.43 -1.74
C ASP A 505 4.93 -33.03 -1.08
N MET A 506 5.68 -32.08 -1.67
CA MET A 506 7.00 -31.63 -1.16
C MET A 506 6.94 -30.26 -0.50
N MET A 507 5.93 -29.44 -0.75
CA MET A 507 5.86 -28.06 -0.24
C MET A 507 4.46 -27.46 -0.27
N ASP A 508 4.22 -26.48 0.58
CA ASP A 508 3.03 -25.63 0.54
C ASP A 508 3.03 -24.67 -0.66
N LYS A 509 1.88 -24.17 -1.04
CA LYS A 509 1.67 -23.14 -2.10
C LYS A 509 2.31 -23.52 -3.44
N ALA A 510 2.30 -24.80 -3.75
CA ALA A 510 3.04 -25.36 -4.88
C ALA A 510 2.58 -24.79 -6.23
N VAL A 511 1.27 -24.67 -6.45
CA VAL A 511 0.71 -24.11 -7.69
C VAL A 511 1.08 -22.63 -7.82
N SER A 512 0.81 -21.82 -6.78
CA SER A 512 1.12 -20.39 -6.81
C SER A 512 2.61 -20.12 -7.02
N LYS A 513 3.49 -20.92 -6.37
CA LYS A 513 4.94 -20.82 -6.59
C LYS A 513 5.35 -21.13 -8.02
N THR A 514 4.79 -22.18 -8.62
CA THR A 514 5.09 -22.54 -10.01
C THR A 514 4.73 -21.40 -10.96
N LEU A 515 3.55 -20.81 -10.81
CA LEU A 515 3.09 -19.70 -11.64
C LEU A 515 3.96 -18.45 -11.48
N GLU A 516 4.27 -18.06 -10.24
CA GLU A 516 5.10 -16.90 -9.95
C GLU A 516 6.57 -17.08 -10.37
N TYR A 517 7.12 -18.31 -10.25
CA TYR A 517 8.48 -18.58 -10.72
C TYR A 517 8.56 -18.54 -12.26
N ALA A 518 7.54 -19.07 -12.95
CA ALA A 518 7.47 -18.98 -14.41
C ALA A 518 7.37 -17.53 -14.91
N TRP A 519 6.64 -16.67 -14.22
CA TRP A 519 6.61 -15.23 -14.55
C TRP A 519 7.96 -14.55 -14.30
N ALA A 520 8.62 -14.86 -13.18
CA ALA A 520 9.95 -14.35 -12.93
C ALA A 520 10.97 -14.85 -13.98
N ASP A 521 10.90 -16.14 -14.35
CA ASP A 521 11.78 -16.71 -15.39
C ASP A 521 11.53 -16.07 -16.75
N PHE A 522 10.28 -15.81 -17.14
CA PHE A 522 9.98 -15.01 -18.32
C PHE A 522 10.72 -13.66 -18.30
N SER A 523 10.65 -12.96 -17.17
CA SER A 523 11.25 -11.64 -17.01
C SER A 523 12.79 -11.68 -17.02
N ILE A 524 13.38 -12.72 -16.41
CA ILE A 524 14.85 -12.95 -16.47
C ILE A 524 15.26 -13.25 -17.91
N GLY A 525 14.48 -14.07 -18.64
CA GLY A 525 14.73 -14.37 -20.04
C GLY A 525 14.71 -13.13 -20.94
N GLN A 526 13.73 -12.23 -20.75
CA GLN A 526 13.66 -10.95 -21.47
C GLN A 526 14.86 -10.05 -21.15
N LEU A 527 15.28 -9.99 -19.89
CA LEU A 527 16.45 -9.22 -19.48
C LEU A 527 17.74 -9.84 -20.03
N ALA A 528 17.87 -11.17 -20.01
CA ALA A 528 19.02 -11.90 -20.57
C ALA A 528 19.19 -11.60 -22.07
N GLU A 529 18.09 -11.64 -22.83
CA GLU A 529 18.09 -11.29 -24.25
C GLU A 529 18.54 -9.83 -24.47
N ALA A 530 18.01 -8.89 -23.69
CA ALA A 530 18.39 -7.47 -23.76
C ALA A 530 19.86 -7.20 -23.37
N LEU A 531 20.47 -8.09 -22.57
CA LEU A 531 21.87 -8.03 -22.17
C LEU A 531 22.81 -8.88 -23.08
N GLY A 532 22.27 -9.54 -24.13
CA GLY A 532 23.03 -10.38 -25.05
C GLY A 532 23.50 -11.73 -24.47
N LYS A 533 22.80 -12.22 -23.42
CA LYS A 533 23.09 -13.51 -22.76
C LYS A 533 22.21 -14.61 -23.36
N GLU A 534 22.52 -15.01 -24.58
CA GLU A 534 21.68 -15.86 -25.46
C GLU A 534 21.35 -17.22 -24.83
N GLU A 535 22.34 -17.91 -24.21
CA GLU A 535 22.13 -19.22 -23.57
C GLU A 535 21.11 -19.13 -22.42
N ASP A 536 21.27 -18.13 -21.55
CA ASP A 536 20.34 -17.90 -20.42
C ASP A 536 18.96 -17.44 -20.92
N ALA A 537 18.90 -16.64 -21.99
CA ALA A 537 17.62 -16.24 -22.60
C ALA A 537 16.82 -17.45 -23.08
N LEU A 538 17.46 -18.42 -23.71
CA LEU A 538 16.82 -19.68 -24.12
C LEU A 538 16.40 -20.53 -22.92
N LEU A 539 17.27 -20.70 -21.92
CA LEU A 539 17.00 -21.45 -20.70
C LEU A 539 15.77 -20.91 -19.96
N PHE A 540 15.75 -19.61 -19.69
CA PHE A 540 14.66 -18.98 -18.94
C PHE A 540 13.37 -18.86 -19.76
N ARG A 541 13.45 -18.80 -21.09
CA ARG A 541 12.27 -18.93 -21.96
C ARG A 541 11.63 -20.32 -21.86
N ASP A 542 12.44 -21.38 -21.73
CA ASP A 542 11.93 -22.74 -21.48
C ASP A 542 11.31 -22.83 -20.08
N HIS A 543 12.00 -22.36 -19.03
CA HIS A 543 11.47 -22.37 -17.66
C HIS A 543 10.18 -21.54 -17.51
N ALA A 544 10.01 -20.47 -18.27
CA ALA A 544 8.78 -19.70 -18.33
C ALA A 544 7.57 -20.51 -18.77
N GLN A 545 7.77 -21.64 -19.45
CA GLN A 545 6.67 -22.55 -19.86
C GLN A 545 6.29 -23.56 -18.76
N TYR A 546 7.01 -23.61 -17.64
CA TYR A 546 6.80 -24.61 -16.59
C TYR A 546 5.44 -24.47 -15.90
N TYR A 547 4.78 -23.31 -15.93
CA TYR A 547 3.42 -23.13 -15.45
C TYR A 547 2.43 -24.12 -16.08
N ARG A 548 2.65 -24.56 -17.34
CA ARG A 548 1.81 -25.51 -18.07
C ARG A 548 1.81 -26.90 -17.44
N ASN A 549 2.88 -27.27 -16.74
CA ASN A 549 3.02 -28.57 -16.11
C ASN A 549 2.07 -28.78 -14.92
N THR A 550 1.50 -27.73 -14.37
CA THR A 550 0.45 -27.81 -13.34
C THR A 550 -0.97 -27.71 -13.92
N TRP A 551 -1.11 -27.53 -15.25
CA TRP A 551 -2.43 -27.52 -15.86
C TRP A 551 -3.00 -28.93 -16.01
N ASN A 552 -4.16 -29.15 -15.38
CA ASN A 552 -4.91 -30.39 -15.55
C ASN A 552 -5.94 -30.23 -16.66
N PRO A 553 -5.84 -30.99 -17.81
CA PRO A 553 -6.75 -30.82 -18.94
C PRO A 553 -8.18 -31.31 -18.65
N GLU A 554 -8.38 -32.17 -17.66
CA GLU A 554 -9.71 -32.65 -17.26
C GLU A 554 -10.48 -31.60 -16.46
N THR A 555 -9.83 -31.01 -15.44
CA THR A 555 -10.45 -29.99 -14.59
C THR A 555 -10.37 -28.61 -15.23
N ARG A 556 -9.39 -28.38 -16.11
CA ARG A 556 -9.04 -27.06 -16.74
C ARG A 556 -8.70 -25.99 -15.73
N TYR A 557 -7.87 -26.40 -14.73
CA TYR A 557 -7.29 -25.52 -13.73
C TYR A 557 -5.79 -25.79 -13.58
N PHE A 558 -5.04 -24.82 -13.10
CA PHE A 558 -3.76 -25.08 -12.49
C PHE A 558 -4.04 -25.84 -11.19
N HIS A 559 -3.67 -27.12 -11.17
CA HIS A 559 -4.06 -28.09 -10.17
C HIS A 559 -2.82 -28.56 -9.41
N PRO A 560 -2.89 -28.79 -8.10
CA PRO A 560 -1.78 -29.38 -7.36
C PRO A 560 -1.31 -30.68 -7.98
N ARG A 561 0.00 -30.81 -8.21
CA ARG A 561 0.63 -31.95 -8.83
C ARG A 561 1.75 -32.51 -7.97
N GLU A 562 1.75 -33.81 -7.71
CA GLU A 562 2.73 -34.49 -6.87
C GLU A 562 4.01 -34.86 -7.65
N ALA A 563 5.09 -35.17 -6.93
CA ALA A 563 6.38 -35.51 -7.52
C ALA A 563 6.38 -36.75 -8.42
N ASN A 564 5.42 -37.66 -8.24
CA ASN A 564 5.18 -38.82 -9.09
C ASN A 564 4.49 -38.50 -10.44
N GLY A 565 4.01 -37.25 -10.58
CA GLY A 565 3.33 -36.75 -11.77
C GLY A 565 1.79 -36.77 -11.69
N ASP A 566 1.20 -37.30 -10.64
CA ASP A 566 -0.25 -37.36 -10.47
C ASP A 566 -0.80 -36.02 -9.96
N PHE A 567 -2.04 -35.71 -10.34
CA PHE A 567 -2.77 -34.59 -9.76
C PHE A 567 -3.45 -34.97 -8.46
N ALA A 568 -3.49 -34.06 -7.49
CA ALA A 568 -4.11 -34.33 -6.19
C ALA A 568 -5.62 -34.62 -6.31
N ASP A 569 -6.13 -35.59 -5.56
CA ASP A 569 -7.54 -36.03 -5.65
C ASP A 569 -8.53 -35.02 -5.05
N ASP A 570 -8.19 -34.41 -3.93
CA ASP A 570 -9.06 -33.52 -3.13
C ASP A 570 -9.03 -32.06 -3.64
N PHE A 571 -9.53 -31.78 -4.84
CA PHE A 571 -9.50 -30.46 -5.47
C PHE A 571 -10.83 -29.71 -5.34
N LYS A 572 -10.76 -28.45 -4.81
CA LYS A 572 -11.93 -27.58 -4.60
C LYS A 572 -11.67 -26.18 -5.17
N PRO A 573 -11.87 -25.97 -6.48
CA PRO A 573 -11.44 -24.76 -7.18
C PRO A 573 -12.12 -23.47 -6.72
N LEU A 574 -13.28 -23.54 -6.09
CA LEU A 574 -14.03 -22.39 -5.60
C LEU A 574 -13.83 -22.12 -4.09
N LEU A 575 -13.03 -22.95 -3.40
CA LEU A 575 -12.77 -22.70 -1.98
C LEU A 575 -11.68 -21.64 -1.81
N LEU A 576 -12.01 -20.62 -1.03
CA LEU A 576 -11.08 -19.55 -0.70
C LEU A 576 -10.11 -19.98 0.40
N THR A 577 -8.83 -19.61 0.27
CA THR A 577 -7.76 -19.97 1.22
C THR A 577 -8.06 -19.52 2.66
N TYR A 578 -8.69 -18.38 2.87
CA TYR A 578 -9.05 -17.86 4.21
C TYR A 578 -10.32 -18.49 4.80
N LEU A 579 -11.07 -19.30 4.04
CA LEU A 579 -12.18 -20.11 4.54
C LEU A 579 -11.74 -21.54 4.87
N ASP A 580 -10.63 -22.02 4.32
CA ASP A 580 -10.00 -23.30 4.62
C ASP A 580 -9.05 -23.20 5.81
N LEU A 581 -9.61 -23.05 7.01
CA LEU A 581 -8.83 -22.79 8.24
C LEU A 581 -7.80 -23.91 8.56
N LYS A 582 -8.02 -25.12 8.04
CA LYS A 582 -7.11 -26.26 8.22
C LYS A 582 -6.14 -26.43 7.05
N LYS A 583 -6.26 -25.60 6.04
CA LYS A 583 -5.46 -25.66 4.80
C LYS A 583 -5.45 -27.05 4.14
N LYS A 584 -6.57 -27.75 4.22
CA LYS A 584 -6.67 -29.11 3.71
C LYS A 584 -6.77 -29.17 2.18
N TYR A 585 -7.42 -28.17 1.58
CA TYR A 585 -7.78 -28.17 0.15
C TYR A 585 -7.15 -27.03 -0.63
N THR A 586 -6.59 -26.04 0.06
CA THR A 586 -6.11 -24.80 -0.55
C THR A 586 -4.67 -24.49 -0.18
N ASP A 587 -3.94 -25.42 0.44
CA ASP A 587 -2.54 -25.17 0.88
C ASP A 587 -1.59 -24.91 -0.31
N ASP A 588 -1.97 -25.33 -1.52
CA ASP A 588 -1.21 -25.14 -2.76
C ASP A 588 -1.35 -23.74 -3.38
N TYR A 589 -2.22 -22.91 -2.81
CA TYR A 589 -2.46 -21.54 -3.27
C TYR A 589 -2.12 -20.53 -2.16
N VAL A 590 -1.68 -19.34 -2.56
CA VAL A 590 -1.62 -18.17 -1.68
C VAL A 590 -2.80 -17.30 -2.01
N GLU A 591 -3.56 -16.90 -0.98
CA GLU A 591 -4.74 -16.05 -1.10
C GLU A 591 -5.75 -16.48 -2.18
N GLY A 592 -6.99 -16.08 -2.09
CA GLY A 592 -8.01 -16.34 -3.11
C GLY A 592 -8.40 -17.80 -3.27
N SER A 593 -8.70 -18.19 -4.50
CA SER A 593 -9.15 -19.53 -4.90
C SER A 593 -8.37 -20.02 -6.14
N ALA A 594 -8.43 -21.33 -6.43
CA ALA A 594 -7.86 -21.86 -7.67
C ALA A 594 -8.48 -21.22 -8.92
N LEU A 595 -9.76 -20.79 -8.86
CA LEU A 595 -10.42 -20.08 -9.95
C LEU A 595 -9.79 -18.69 -10.19
N GLN A 596 -9.37 -17.98 -9.15
CA GLN A 596 -8.69 -16.70 -9.28
C GLN A 596 -7.29 -16.88 -9.84
N TRP A 597 -6.56 -17.91 -9.40
CA TRP A 597 -5.23 -18.25 -9.92
C TRP A 597 -5.24 -18.83 -11.35
N ARG A 598 -6.40 -19.25 -11.87
CA ARG A 598 -6.56 -19.83 -13.22
C ARG A 598 -6.09 -18.90 -14.34
N TRP A 599 -6.01 -17.62 -14.07
CA TRP A 599 -5.69 -16.56 -15.04
C TRP A 599 -4.25 -16.04 -14.89
N ALA A 600 -3.46 -16.57 -13.97
CA ALA A 600 -2.21 -16.01 -13.51
C ALA A 600 -0.98 -16.29 -14.42
N ALA A 601 -1.17 -16.22 -15.76
CA ALA A 601 -0.07 -16.26 -16.73
C ALA A 601 -0.21 -15.15 -17.81
N PRO A 602 -0.30 -13.85 -17.38
CA PRO A 602 -0.48 -12.75 -18.34
C PRO A 602 0.76 -12.49 -19.20
N PHE A 603 1.91 -13.02 -18.83
CA PHE A 603 3.17 -12.95 -19.58
C PHE A 603 3.21 -13.87 -20.81
N ASP A 604 2.36 -14.93 -20.83
CA ASP A 604 2.16 -15.83 -21.98
C ASP A 604 0.65 -16.01 -22.26
N PRO A 605 -0.07 -14.96 -22.64
CA PRO A 605 -1.52 -15.03 -22.78
C PRO A 605 -1.98 -16.01 -23.88
N ARG A 606 -1.22 -16.12 -24.99
CA ARG A 606 -1.53 -17.07 -26.06
C ARG A 606 -1.34 -18.52 -25.60
N GLY A 607 -0.27 -18.76 -24.84
CA GLY A 607 -0.02 -20.06 -24.21
C GLY A 607 -1.13 -20.44 -23.23
N LEU A 608 -1.55 -19.48 -22.38
CA LEU A 608 -2.68 -19.69 -21.47
C LEU A 608 -3.98 -20.02 -22.23
N ILE A 609 -4.32 -19.23 -23.27
CA ILE A 609 -5.52 -19.48 -24.10
C ILE A 609 -5.48 -20.89 -24.71
N SER A 610 -4.31 -21.32 -25.18
CA SER A 610 -4.16 -22.66 -25.80
C SER A 610 -4.50 -23.82 -24.86
N LEU A 611 -4.29 -23.65 -23.55
CA LEU A 611 -4.63 -24.65 -22.53
C LEU A 611 -6.13 -24.91 -22.40
N PHE A 612 -6.98 -23.95 -22.77
CA PHE A 612 -8.42 -24.08 -22.76
C PHE A 612 -9.01 -24.84 -23.96
N GLY A 613 -8.18 -25.15 -24.96
CA GLY A 613 -8.58 -25.85 -26.15
C GLY A 613 -9.10 -24.98 -27.29
N SER A 614 -9.80 -23.88 -27.00
CA SER A 614 -10.16 -22.87 -28.00
C SER A 614 -10.27 -21.46 -27.39
N PRO A 615 -10.04 -20.40 -28.19
CA PRO A 615 -10.26 -19.03 -27.77
C PRO A 615 -11.70 -18.73 -27.34
N GLU A 616 -12.69 -19.32 -28.00
CA GLU A 616 -14.11 -19.13 -27.71
C GLU A 616 -14.47 -19.69 -26.32
N PHE A 617 -13.97 -20.89 -25.98
CA PHE A 617 -14.16 -21.48 -24.68
C PHE A 617 -13.45 -20.66 -23.60
N PHE A 618 -12.20 -20.23 -23.83
CA PHE A 618 -11.48 -19.32 -22.93
C PHE A 618 -12.28 -18.05 -22.64
N VAL A 619 -12.78 -17.40 -23.69
CA VAL A 619 -13.60 -16.18 -23.59
C VAL A 619 -14.86 -16.43 -22.78
N SER A 620 -15.57 -17.56 -23.02
CA SER A 620 -16.78 -17.91 -22.28
C SER A 620 -16.51 -18.08 -20.77
N GLU A 621 -15.44 -18.79 -20.42
CA GLU A 621 -15.04 -19.03 -19.04
C GLU A 621 -14.61 -17.73 -18.33
N LEU A 622 -13.77 -16.92 -18.98
CA LEU A 622 -13.33 -15.65 -18.44
C LEU A 622 -14.49 -14.64 -18.30
N ASN A 623 -15.42 -14.61 -19.27
CA ASN A 623 -16.60 -13.76 -19.16
C ASN A 623 -17.50 -14.21 -17.99
N THR A 624 -17.68 -15.53 -17.79
CA THR A 624 -18.41 -16.09 -16.66
C THR A 624 -17.75 -15.73 -15.32
N PHE A 625 -16.41 -15.71 -15.26
CA PHE A 625 -15.66 -15.28 -14.09
C PHE A 625 -16.00 -13.85 -13.65
N PHE A 626 -16.16 -12.93 -14.60
CA PHE A 626 -16.60 -11.56 -14.32
C PHE A 626 -18.11 -11.45 -14.05
N GLU A 627 -18.97 -12.15 -14.81
CA GLU A 627 -20.42 -12.07 -14.66
C GLU A 627 -20.91 -12.57 -13.28
N LYS A 628 -20.20 -13.52 -12.69
CA LYS A 628 -20.52 -14.06 -11.36
C LYS A 628 -19.83 -13.30 -10.23
N SER A 629 -19.07 -12.27 -10.55
CA SER A 629 -18.38 -11.43 -9.56
C SER A 629 -19.37 -10.56 -8.79
N ASP A 630 -19.06 -10.31 -7.55
CA ASP A 630 -19.87 -9.41 -6.72
C ASP A 630 -19.59 -7.94 -7.09
N PRO A 631 -20.62 -7.17 -7.48
CA PRO A 631 -20.43 -5.75 -7.77
C PRO A 631 -20.20 -4.91 -6.52
N VAL A 632 -20.56 -5.41 -5.33
CA VAL A 632 -20.45 -4.67 -4.07
C VAL A 632 -19.04 -4.76 -3.49
N MET A 633 -18.38 -3.60 -3.35
CA MET A 633 -17.08 -3.46 -2.72
C MET A 633 -17.09 -3.74 -1.21
N GLY A 634 -15.89 -4.05 -0.68
CA GLY A 634 -15.62 -4.07 0.75
C GLY A 634 -16.49 -5.06 1.50
N LYS A 635 -16.82 -6.19 0.89
CA LYS A 635 -17.55 -7.28 1.56
C LYS A 635 -16.63 -8.04 2.49
N TRP A 636 -17.22 -8.59 3.55
CA TRP A 636 -16.53 -9.51 4.45
C TRP A 636 -16.02 -10.76 3.72
N ASN A 637 -16.78 -11.27 2.75
CA ASN A 637 -16.39 -12.37 1.88
C ASN A 637 -16.60 -11.94 0.43
N PRO A 638 -15.51 -11.71 -0.34
CA PRO A 638 -15.59 -11.26 -1.74
C PRO A 638 -16.06 -12.36 -2.70
N GLY A 639 -16.06 -13.61 -2.28
CA GLY A 639 -16.41 -14.76 -3.12
C GLY A 639 -15.24 -15.30 -3.96
N PRO A 640 -15.43 -16.45 -4.63
CA PRO A 640 -14.35 -17.14 -5.35
C PRO A 640 -14.12 -16.65 -6.79
N TYR A 641 -15.01 -15.81 -7.31
CA TYR A 641 -14.90 -15.21 -8.64
C TYR A 641 -14.03 -13.95 -8.60
N TYR A 642 -14.01 -13.15 -9.66
CA TYR A 642 -13.17 -11.96 -9.70
C TYR A 642 -13.35 -11.09 -8.45
N TRP A 643 -12.25 -10.84 -7.77
CA TRP A 643 -12.19 -9.89 -6.67
C TRP A 643 -11.01 -8.95 -6.90
N HIS A 644 -11.33 -7.68 -7.10
CA HIS A 644 -10.34 -6.67 -7.44
C HIS A 644 -9.25 -6.47 -6.37
N GLY A 645 -9.51 -6.82 -5.14
CA GLY A 645 -8.55 -6.79 -4.02
C GLY A 645 -7.66 -8.02 -3.91
N ASN A 646 -7.54 -8.85 -4.97
CA ASN A 646 -6.65 -10.02 -5.01
C ASN A 646 -5.70 -9.94 -6.20
N GLU A 647 -4.41 -9.79 -5.95
CA GLU A 647 -3.36 -9.56 -6.94
C GLU A 647 -3.31 -10.59 -8.08
N PRO A 648 -3.52 -11.90 -7.84
CA PRO A 648 -3.45 -12.91 -8.90
C PRO A 648 -4.43 -12.73 -10.06
N ASP A 649 -5.49 -11.95 -9.90
CA ASP A 649 -6.53 -11.79 -10.93
C ASP A 649 -6.77 -10.36 -11.42
N ILE A 650 -6.06 -9.35 -10.89
CA ILE A 650 -6.28 -7.94 -11.28
C ILE A 650 -5.99 -7.63 -12.76
N HIS A 651 -5.16 -8.46 -13.42
CA HIS A 651 -4.87 -8.35 -14.86
C HIS A 651 -5.90 -9.04 -15.75
N ALA A 652 -6.77 -9.89 -15.20
CA ALA A 652 -7.60 -10.83 -15.95
C ALA A 652 -8.47 -10.18 -17.03
N ALA A 653 -8.99 -8.95 -16.79
CA ALA A 653 -9.82 -8.23 -17.76
C ALA A 653 -9.08 -7.91 -19.09
N TYR A 654 -7.75 -7.86 -19.06
CA TYR A 654 -6.95 -7.56 -20.26
C TYR A 654 -6.61 -8.79 -21.10
N LEU A 655 -6.83 -10.00 -20.58
CA LEU A 655 -6.61 -11.26 -21.33
C LEU A 655 -7.57 -11.46 -22.51
N PHE A 656 -8.72 -10.80 -22.50
CA PHE A 656 -9.63 -10.83 -23.65
C PHE A 656 -9.03 -10.25 -24.93
N ASN A 657 -8.08 -9.32 -24.81
CA ASN A 657 -7.40 -8.73 -25.97
C ASN A 657 -6.72 -9.79 -26.84
N GLU A 658 -5.97 -10.68 -26.23
CA GLU A 658 -5.23 -11.75 -26.93
C GLU A 658 -6.14 -12.88 -27.42
N ALA A 659 -7.33 -12.99 -26.84
CA ALA A 659 -8.40 -13.89 -27.33
C ALA A 659 -9.25 -13.27 -28.46
N GLY A 660 -8.87 -12.09 -28.98
CA GLY A 660 -9.57 -11.40 -30.08
C GLY A 660 -10.87 -10.70 -29.67
N ARG A 661 -11.07 -10.46 -28.37
CA ARG A 661 -12.27 -9.81 -27.83
C ARG A 661 -11.94 -8.53 -27.02
N PRO A 662 -11.30 -7.52 -27.65
CA PRO A 662 -11.00 -6.26 -26.97
C PRO A 662 -12.27 -5.51 -26.47
N ASP A 663 -13.41 -5.75 -27.07
CA ASP A 663 -14.71 -5.24 -26.61
C ASP A 663 -15.04 -5.73 -25.19
N LEU A 664 -14.70 -6.97 -24.83
CA LEU A 664 -14.88 -7.51 -23.47
C LEU A 664 -13.86 -6.95 -22.49
N THR A 665 -12.62 -6.70 -22.90
CA THR A 665 -11.67 -5.91 -22.10
C THR A 665 -12.25 -4.55 -21.76
N GLN A 666 -12.75 -3.81 -22.74
CA GLN A 666 -13.34 -2.48 -22.58
C GLN A 666 -14.57 -2.51 -21.65
N LYS A 667 -15.45 -3.51 -21.81
CA LYS A 667 -16.62 -3.74 -20.96
C LYS A 667 -16.20 -3.95 -19.50
N TRP A 668 -15.31 -4.90 -19.24
CA TRP A 668 -15.00 -5.31 -17.89
C TRP A 668 -14.07 -4.34 -17.17
N VAL A 669 -13.11 -3.74 -17.86
CA VAL A 669 -12.27 -2.66 -17.29
C VAL A 669 -13.16 -1.47 -16.87
N ARG A 670 -14.10 -1.06 -17.70
CA ARG A 670 -15.05 0.00 -17.35
C ARG A 670 -15.93 -0.39 -16.16
N TRP A 671 -16.39 -1.63 -16.11
CA TRP A 671 -17.16 -2.15 -15.00
C TRP A 671 -16.34 -2.12 -13.68
N ILE A 672 -15.08 -2.49 -13.72
CA ILE A 672 -14.20 -2.43 -12.55
C ILE A 672 -14.02 -0.97 -12.08
N LEU A 673 -13.71 -0.05 -12.99
CA LEU A 673 -13.54 1.37 -12.67
C LEU A 673 -14.79 1.98 -12.01
N GLU A 674 -15.99 1.53 -12.40
CA GLU A 674 -17.27 2.04 -11.92
C GLU A 674 -17.79 1.35 -10.64
N ASN A 675 -17.37 0.10 -10.34
CA ASN A 675 -17.91 -0.70 -9.24
C ASN A 675 -16.90 -1.07 -8.15
N LYS A 676 -15.59 -0.95 -8.41
CA LYS A 676 -14.52 -1.36 -7.49
C LYS A 676 -13.76 -0.17 -6.90
N TYR A 677 -14.22 1.03 -7.16
CA TYR A 677 -13.71 2.29 -6.60
C TYR A 677 -14.87 3.24 -6.30
N ASP A 678 -14.79 3.99 -5.21
CA ASP A 678 -15.70 5.09 -4.89
C ASP A 678 -15.01 6.22 -4.13
N THR A 679 -15.71 7.29 -3.84
CA THR A 679 -15.20 8.46 -3.11
C THR A 679 -15.38 8.36 -1.59
N GLY A 680 -15.88 7.25 -1.07
CA GLY A 680 -16.06 7.02 0.36
C GLY A 680 -14.81 6.44 1.04
N PRO A 681 -14.81 6.34 2.36
CA PRO A 681 -13.70 5.75 3.10
C PRO A 681 -13.36 4.30 2.73
N ARG A 682 -14.33 3.54 2.21
CA ARG A 682 -14.13 2.18 1.71
C ARG A 682 -13.79 2.11 0.21
N GLY A 683 -13.50 3.24 -0.42
CA GLY A 683 -13.47 3.40 -1.87
C GLY A 683 -12.35 2.70 -2.63
N ILE A 684 -11.75 1.66 -2.03
CA ILE A 684 -10.81 0.72 -2.65
C ILE A 684 -11.27 -0.68 -2.24
N ASP A 685 -11.45 -1.60 -3.22
CA ASP A 685 -11.95 -2.95 -2.97
C ASP A 685 -10.82 -3.92 -2.60
N GLY A 686 -10.43 -3.92 -1.34
CA GLY A 686 -9.29 -4.66 -0.80
C GLY A 686 -8.18 -3.75 -0.32
N ASN A 687 -7.04 -4.33 0.02
CA ASN A 687 -5.84 -3.58 0.38
C ASN A 687 -5.34 -2.82 -0.86
N ASP A 688 -4.88 -1.59 -0.67
CA ASP A 688 -4.26 -0.83 -1.77
C ASP A 688 -2.86 -1.37 -2.14
N ASP A 689 -2.28 -2.15 -1.23
CA ASP A 689 -1.00 -2.85 -1.31
C ASP A 689 0.12 -1.99 -1.91
N GLY A 690 0.48 -0.97 -1.11
CA GLY A 690 1.49 0.00 -1.51
C GLY A 690 1.11 0.81 -2.74
N ALA A 691 -0.21 0.99 -3.02
CA ALA A 691 -0.79 1.65 -4.19
C ALA A 691 -0.82 0.80 -5.48
N THR A 692 -0.81 -0.51 -5.37
CA THR A 692 -1.01 -1.41 -6.52
C THR A 692 -2.38 -1.20 -7.16
N LEU A 693 -3.47 -1.18 -6.35
CA LEU A 693 -4.82 -0.94 -6.86
C LEU A 693 -5.02 0.51 -7.32
N SER A 694 -4.42 1.47 -6.62
CA SER A 694 -4.41 2.87 -7.05
C SER A 694 -3.74 3.04 -8.42
N SER A 695 -2.62 2.39 -8.67
CA SER A 695 -1.92 2.43 -9.97
C SER A 695 -2.67 1.67 -11.06
N TRP A 696 -3.37 0.60 -10.71
CA TRP A 696 -4.29 -0.09 -11.60
C TRP A 696 -5.38 0.86 -12.11
N TYR A 697 -6.00 1.64 -11.19
CA TYR A 697 -6.99 2.66 -11.58
C TYR A 697 -6.41 3.69 -12.53
N ILE A 698 -5.19 4.18 -12.26
CA ILE A 698 -4.52 5.18 -13.11
C ILE A 698 -4.33 4.64 -14.52
N PHE A 699 -3.71 3.48 -14.67
CA PHE A 699 -3.48 2.87 -15.98
C PHE A 699 -4.79 2.62 -16.74
N SER A 700 -5.75 1.99 -16.09
CA SER A 700 -7.03 1.65 -16.70
C SER A 700 -7.83 2.89 -17.10
N ALA A 701 -7.76 3.96 -16.30
CA ALA A 701 -8.40 5.24 -16.61
C ALA A 701 -7.69 5.99 -17.78
N LEU A 702 -6.39 5.75 -17.98
CA LEU A 702 -5.63 6.24 -19.14
C LEU A 702 -5.89 5.43 -20.41
N GLY A 703 -6.43 4.21 -20.28
CA GLY A 703 -6.80 3.37 -21.42
C GLY A 703 -5.75 2.36 -21.85
N PHE A 704 -4.76 2.03 -21.00
CA PHE A 704 -3.80 0.95 -21.24
C PHE A 704 -3.34 0.32 -19.91
N TYR A 705 -2.71 -0.86 -19.97
CA TYR A 705 -2.32 -1.63 -18.79
C TYR A 705 -0.99 -2.37 -19.00
N PRO A 706 -0.03 -2.35 -18.09
CA PRO A 706 1.28 -2.96 -18.27
C PRO A 706 1.25 -4.48 -18.14
N ILE A 707 2.06 -5.16 -18.94
CA ILE A 707 2.47 -6.54 -18.68
C ILE A 707 3.86 -6.48 -18.05
N ALA A 708 3.91 -6.64 -16.75
CA ALA A 708 5.14 -6.48 -15.98
C ALA A 708 6.22 -7.49 -16.40
N GLY A 709 7.48 -7.05 -16.43
CA GLY A 709 8.61 -7.83 -16.90
C GLY A 709 8.74 -7.83 -18.44
N SER A 710 7.97 -7.00 -19.12
CA SER A 710 8.04 -6.74 -20.56
C SER A 710 7.94 -5.26 -20.88
N ASP A 711 8.14 -4.88 -22.14
CA ASP A 711 7.93 -3.52 -22.61
C ASP A 711 6.48 -3.26 -23.11
N ILE A 712 5.57 -4.22 -22.94
CA ILE A 712 4.22 -4.22 -23.52
C ILE A 712 3.18 -3.60 -22.58
N TYR A 713 2.25 -2.85 -23.18
CA TYR A 713 1.01 -2.38 -22.55
C TYR A 713 -0.19 -2.84 -23.35
N GLN A 714 -1.15 -3.49 -22.69
CA GLN A 714 -2.44 -3.88 -23.29
C GLN A 714 -3.35 -2.65 -23.42
N ILE A 715 -4.04 -2.50 -24.55
CA ILE A 715 -4.96 -1.39 -24.80
C ILE A 715 -6.33 -1.70 -24.20
N GLY A 716 -6.88 -0.76 -23.44
CA GLY A 716 -8.24 -0.74 -22.91
C GLY A 716 -9.11 0.35 -23.56
N ALA A 717 -9.83 1.10 -22.73
CA ALA A 717 -10.63 2.25 -23.14
C ALA A 717 -10.48 3.38 -22.11
N PRO A 718 -10.07 4.60 -22.52
CA PRO A 718 -9.84 5.70 -21.58
C PRO A 718 -11.14 6.14 -20.88
N LEU A 719 -11.01 6.55 -19.64
CA LEU A 719 -12.09 7.10 -18.83
C LEU A 719 -12.28 8.60 -19.07
N PHE A 720 -11.21 9.29 -19.41
CA PHE A 720 -11.17 10.74 -19.60
C PHE A 720 -11.19 11.11 -21.08
N ARG A 721 -11.78 12.27 -21.38
CA ARG A 721 -11.73 12.83 -22.75
C ARG A 721 -10.30 13.13 -23.19
N LYS A 722 -9.47 13.59 -22.24
CA LYS A 722 -8.08 13.95 -22.48
C LYS A 722 -7.24 13.67 -21.26
N ALA A 723 -6.04 13.14 -21.46
CA ALA A 723 -5.02 13.05 -20.45
C ALA A 723 -3.66 13.47 -21.02
N GLU A 724 -2.87 14.17 -20.24
CA GLU A 724 -1.49 14.53 -20.53
C GLU A 724 -0.58 13.89 -19.49
N VAL A 725 0.33 13.03 -19.91
CA VAL A 725 1.28 12.30 -19.05
C VAL A 725 2.68 12.85 -19.31
N THR A 726 3.31 13.37 -18.26
CA THR A 726 4.69 13.85 -18.30
C THR A 726 5.65 12.67 -18.10
N MET A 727 6.56 12.49 -19.03
CA MET A 727 7.54 11.39 -19.10
C MET A 727 8.95 11.99 -19.21
N GLY A 728 9.54 12.40 -18.07
CA GLY A 728 10.78 13.18 -18.09
C GLY A 728 10.59 14.50 -18.85
N GLU A 729 11.32 14.71 -19.92
CA GLU A 729 11.20 15.89 -20.81
C GLU A 729 10.11 15.74 -21.88
N HIS A 730 9.54 14.56 -22.02
CA HIS A 730 8.55 14.23 -23.04
C HIS A 730 7.11 14.26 -22.48
N ARG A 731 6.14 14.26 -23.38
CA ARG A 731 4.71 14.22 -23.03
C ARG A 731 3.98 13.23 -23.93
N LEU A 732 3.20 12.36 -23.30
CA LEU A 732 2.21 11.52 -23.98
C LEU A 732 0.84 12.16 -23.81
N LEU A 733 0.22 12.51 -24.94
CA LEU A 733 -1.15 13.01 -24.99
C LEU A 733 -2.08 11.84 -25.30
N ILE A 734 -3.11 11.63 -24.48
CA ILE A 734 -4.15 10.63 -24.70
C ILE A 734 -5.44 11.37 -24.98
N GLU A 735 -6.08 11.09 -26.12
CA GLU A 735 -7.32 11.74 -26.54
C GLU A 735 -8.40 10.72 -26.87
N ALA A 736 -9.60 10.95 -26.35
CA ALA A 736 -10.80 10.14 -26.62
C ALA A 736 -11.81 10.97 -27.44
N GLU A 737 -11.81 10.77 -28.73
CA GLU A 737 -12.83 11.36 -29.63
C GLU A 737 -14.18 10.71 -29.37
N ASN A 738 -15.25 11.45 -29.57
CA ASN A 738 -16.63 11.02 -29.27
C ASN A 738 -16.84 10.59 -27.81
N HIS A 739 -16.04 11.14 -26.88
CA HIS A 739 -16.16 10.84 -25.45
C HIS A 739 -17.54 11.26 -24.93
N ALA A 740 -18.29 10.30 -24.39
CA ALA A 740 -19.57 10.49 -23.72
C ALA A 740 -19.79 9.40 -22.67
N PRO A 741 -20.63 9.60 -21.65
CA PRO A 741 -20.85 8.60 -20.59
C PRO A 741 -21.26 7.21 -21.09
N GLY A 742 -22.02 7.12 -22.21
CA GLY A 742 -22.41 5.86 -22.83
C GLY A 742 -21.36 5.23 -23.74
N ASN A 743 -20.33 5.98 -24.15
CA ASN A 743 -19.31 5.51 -25.09
C ASN A 743 -18.15 4.85 -24.36
N ARG A 744 -18.27 3.55 -24.13
CA ARG A 744 -17.28 2.75 -23.41
C ARG A 744 -16.45 1.84 -24.32
N TYR A 745 -16.79 1.73 -25.58
CA TYR A 745 -16.12 0.88 -26.56
C TYR A 745 -15.22 1.73 -27.46
N VAL A 746 -14.25 1.08 -28.09
CA VAL A 746 -13.24 1.69 -28.94
C VAL A 746 -13.40 1.15 -30.35
N ARG A 747 -13.63 2.04 -31.35
CA ARG A 747 -13.69 1.71 -32.77
C ARG A 747 -12.31 1.61 -33.37
N GLY A 748 -11.41 2.53 -33.02
CA GLY A 748 -10.06 2.59 -33.55
C GLY A 748 -9.10 3.21 -32.53
N VAL A 749 -7.82 2.88 -32.63
CA VAL A 749 -6.74 3.48 -31.84
C VAL A 749 -5.63 3.89 -32.79
N TRP A 750 -5.15 5.11 -32.66
CA TRP A 750 -4.02 5.64 -33.45
C TRP A 750 -2.89 6.05 -32.51
N LEU A 751 -1.68 5.78 -32.91
CA LEU A 751 -0.47 6.29 -32.27
C LEU A 751 0.26 7.17 -33.30
N ASN A 752 0.41 8.47 -33.01
CA ASN A 752 1.02 9.45 -33.91
C ASN A 752 0.46 9.32 -35.34
N ASP A 753 -0.86 9.38 -35.51
CA ASP A 753 -1.62 9.26 -36.75
C ASP A 753 -1.58 7.88 -37.44
N THR A 754 -0.85 6.90 -36.91
CA THR A 754 -0.85 5.53 -37.43
C THR A 754 -1.93 4.68 -36.74
N LEU A 755 -2.83 4.12 -37.53
CA LEU A 755 -3.87 3.19 -37.02
C LEU A 755 -3.21 1.90 -36.53
N LEU A 756 -3.52 1.55 -35.28
CA LEU A 756 -3.05 0.29 -34.68
C LEU A 756 -4.00 -0.85 -35.00
N HIS A 757 -3.50 -1.89 -35.65
CA HIS A 757 -4.23 -3.12 -35.94
C HIS A 757 -4.08 -4.19 -34.83
N ARG A 758 -3.46 -3.86 -33.72
CA ARG A 758 -3.20 -4.69 -32.56
C ARG A 758 -3.82 -4.08 -31.28
N SER A 759 -3.99 -4.88 -30.22
CA SER A 759 -4.55 -4.44 -28.94
C SER A 759 -3.48 -4.16 -27.87
N TRP A 760 -2.28 -3.78 -28.29
CA TRP A 760 -1.17 -3.46 -27.42
C TRP A 760 -0.26 -2.37 -28.04
N ILE A 761 0.53 -1.73 -27.19
CA ILE A 761 1.62 -0.81 -27.55
C ILE A 761 2.88 -1.18 -26.76
N SER A 762 4.06 -0.87 -27.31
CA SER A 762 5.32 -1.03 -26.58
C SER A 762 5.74 0.27 -25.87
N HIS A 763 6.56 0.14 -24.84
CA HIS A 763 7.13 1.30 -24.16
C HIS A 763 7.99 2.15 -25.12
N ALA A 764 8.76 1.50 -25.97
CA ALA A 764 9.62 2.18 -26.94
C ALA A 764 8.84 3.12 -27.88
N GLU A 765 7.60 2.79 -28.23
CA GLU A 765 6.75 3.60 -29.10
C GLU A 765 6.24 4.87 -28.42
N ILE A 766 6.12 4.87 -27.09
CA ILE A 766 5.62 6.02 -26.32
C ILE A 766 6.72 6.75 -25.54
N ALA A 767 7.90 6.17 -25.40
CA ALA A 767 8.99 6.70 -24.56
C ALA A 767 9.41 8.13 -24.89
N ARG A 768 9.23 8.55 -26.14
CA ARG A 768 9.51 9.92 -26.62
C ARG A 768 8.27 10.82 -26.64
N GLY A 769 7.21 10.39 -25.96
CA GLY A 769 5.91 11.06 -26.01
C GLY A 769 5.14 10.75 -27.29
N GLY A 770 4.19 11.62 -27.64
CA GLY A 770 3.33 11.47 -28.81
C GLY A 770 1.85 11.59 -28.49
N VAL A 771 1.01 11.17 -29.43
CA VAL A 771 -0.45 11.22 -29.31
C VAL A 771 -1.04 9.82 -29.45
N LEU A 772 -1.68 9.33 -28.38
CA LEU A 772 -2.48 8.11 -28.40
C LEU A 772 -3.95 8.50 -28.46
N ARG A 773 -4.57 8.30 -29.63
CA ARG A 773 -5.94 8.73 -29.91
C ARG A 773 -6.89 7.54 -30.00
N PHE A 774 -8.02 7.64 -29.33
CA PHE A 774 -9.08 6.65 -29.29
C PHE A 774 -10.35 7.22 -29.94
N GLU A 775 -10.96 6.50 -30.86
CA GLU A 775 -12.32 6.78 -31.35
C GLU A 775 -13.32 5.97 -30.53
N MET A 776 -14.07 6.64 -29.66
CA MET A 776 -15.03 5.99 -28.76
C MET A 776 -16.37 5.68 -29.45
N ALA A 777 -17.04 4.62 -28.99
CA ALA A 777 -18.35 4.18 -29.50
C ALA A 777 -19.26 3.69 -28.37
N GLY A 778 -20.58 3.81 -28.58
CA GLY A 778 -21.61 3.38 -27.62
C GLY A 778 -21.93 1.87 -27.66
N ALA A 779 -21.50 1.17 -28.69
CA ALA A 779 -21.72 -0.27 -28.88
C ALA A 779 -20.40 -0.97 -29.21
N PRO A 780 -20.28 -2.29 -28.94
CA PRO A 780 -19.12 -3.09 -29.35
C PRO A 780 -18.92 -2.98 -30.87
N VAL A 781 -17.69 -2.74 -31.29
CA VAL A 781 -17.31 -2.71 -32.70
C VAL A 781 -16.50 -3.96 -32.98
N PRO A 782 -16.93 -4.83 -33.89
CA PRO A 782 -16.13 -5.98 -34.29
C PRO A 782 -14.80 -5.47 -34.86
N ARG A 783 -13.69 -5.78 -34.23
CA ARG A 783 -12.37 -5.66 -34.87
C ARG A 783 -12.13 -6.93 -35.69
N ALA A 784 -11.76 -6.76 -36.95
CA ALA A 784 -11.21 -7.87 -37.69
C ALA A 784 -9.99 -8.40 -36.93
N VAL A 785 -10.03 -9.67 -36.50
CA VAL A 785 -8.84 -10.34 -36.01
C VAL A 785 -7.85 -10.30 -37.17
N PRO A 786 -6.62 -9.77 -37.02
CA PRO A 786 -5.63 -9.88 -38.07
C PRO A 786 -5.48 -11.36 -38.40
N GLY A 787 -5.67 -11.71 -39.66
CA GLY A 787 -5.62 -13.07 -40.15
C GLY A 787 -4.31 -13.71 -39.75
N LYS A 788 -4.36 -15.03 -39.58
CA LYS A 788 -3.20 -15.89 -39.52
C LYS A 788 -2.21 -15.54 -40.66
N GLU A 789 -1.12 -14.87 -40.32
CA GLU A 789 0.13 -14.95 -41.05
C GLU A 789 1.22 -15.41 -40.11
#